data_cea13513fe98a195fa29912ae3aa5f9c
#
_entry.id   cea13513fe98a195fa29912ae3aa5f9c
#
_cell.length_a   1.000
_cell.length_b   1.000
_cell.length_c   1.000
_cell.angle_alpha   90.00
_cell.angle_beta   90.00
_cell.angle_gamma   90.00
#
_symmetry.space_group_name_H-M   'P 1'
#
loop_
_entity.id
_entity.type
_entity.pdbx_description
1 polymer ?
#
loop_
_entity_poly.entity_id
_entity_poly.type
_entity_poly.pdbx_seq_one_letter_code
_entity_poly.pdbx_strand_id
1 'polypeptide(L)'
;MSVPDSIRQLVERFDEHRDSYRAGKYNETQLRREFLDPFFETLGWDVFNKQGYAEAYKDVIHEDSLEVEGATKAPDYSFRIGGTRKFFVEAKKPAVNIEYDIYPAFQLRRYAWSATLSLSVLTDFEEFAVYESRSKPDKSDSAATGRVLLLNYKDYLAKWDEIAAIFSREAVLKGSFDQYAEGLKGRKGIKEVDDAFLEEIEGWRDLLARNIAIRNPDLQVRELNYAVQMTIDRIVFLRICEDRGIEREGQLQELLEGDKVYERLCRFFRQADNRYNSGLFHFSEEKGQSSAPDGFTLRLAIDDKVLKEIIRDLYYPSPYVFREIPTEILGQVYERFLGKVIRLTAGHQAKVEEKPEVRKAGGVYYTPTYIVDYIVKNTVGLLLEGKTPREAAGLKILDPACGSGSFLLGAYQYLLDWHTQWYSGHEPERWAKGKTPAIYQAQGGDYRLTTTEKKQILLNNIHGVDIDAQAVEVTKLSLSLKVLEGESQESIGAQLGLFKERALPDLGKNIQCGNSLIGLDYFEGRMFPDEEERYRVNAFNWKAAFPQVFSMGGFDAVISNPPYGAQFSNEMTTYLHNHYKTFVWRGESYLVFVEKAHNLLKTGGFFGFIIPDTFLNLGFTQSIRDYLLCNAKIREVVLLPVNVFSSAAVCIKRSMSHSLIGQGAHRDRSMPHTLIGGCRTQ
;
A
#
# COMPACT_ATOMS: atom_id res chain seq x y z
N MET A 1 8.82 39.11 3.25
CA MET A 1 8.31 39.54 1.89
C MET A 1 7.27 40.62 2.11
N SER A 2 7.07 41.56 1.18
CA SER A 2 5.91 42.47 1.29
C SER A 2 4.64 41.64 1.08
N VAL A 3 3.60 41.90 1.90
CA VAL A 3 2.30 41.25 1.76
C VAL A 3 1.75 41.51 0.36
N PRO A 4 1.34 40.49 -0.42
CA PRO A 4 0.75 40.68 -1.74
C PRO A 4 -0.53 41.54 -1.68
N ASP A 5 -0.71 42.42 -2.67
CA ASP A 5 -1.91 43.27 -2.75
C ASP A 5 -3.21 42.45 -2.88
N SER A 6 -3.14 41.26 -3.49
CA SER A 6 -4.26 40.31 -3.56
C SER A 6 -4.77 39.93 -2.17
N ILE A 7 -3.88 39.63 -1.22
CA ILE A 7 -4.27 39.26 0.15
C ILE A 7 -4.89 40.45 0.88
N ARG A 8 -4.33 41.68 0.69
CA ARG A 8 -4.90 42.90 1.25
C ARG A 8 -6.32 43.08 0.77
N GLN A 9 -6.56 42.96 -0.54
CA GLN A 9 -7.90 43.08 -1.13
C GLN A 9 -8.88 42.03 -0.62
N LEU A 10 -8.44 40.81 -0.41
CA LEU A 10 -9.28 39.72 0.16
C LEU A 10 -9.70 40.07 1.59
N VAL A 11 -8.75 40.52 2.41
CA VAL A 11 -9.01 40.91 3.82
C VAL A 11 -9.95 42.10 3.88
N GLU A 12 -9.71 43.16 3.10
CA GLU A 12 -10.57 44.36 3.04
C GLU A 12 -11.99 44.01 2.60
N ARG A 13 -12.14 43.22 1.53
CA ARG A 13 -13.45 42.77 1.03
C ARG A 13 -14.19 41.92 2.06
N PHE A 14 -13.50 41.05 2.79
CA PHE A 14 -14.11 40.23 3.82
C PHE A 14 -14.58 41.07 5.00
N ASP A 15 -13.75 42.02 5.44
CA ASP A 15 -14.07 42.91 6.56
C ASP A 15 -15.30 43.80 6.26
N GLU A 16 -15.37 44.34 5.04
CA GLU A 16 -16.47 45.19 4.58
C GLU A 16 -17.82 44.46 4.55
N HIS A 17 -17.83 43.16 4.21
CA HIS A 17 -19.07 42.39 4.02
C HIS A 17 -19.24 41.24 5.03
N ARG A 18 -18.50 41.21 6.11
CA ARG A 18 -18.42 40.12 7.09
C ARG A 18 -19.79 39.68 7.60
N ASP A 19 -20.65 40.64 7.99
CA ASP A 19 -21.97 40.30 8.54
C ASP A 19 -22.87 39.62 7.50
N SER A 20 -22.72 40.01 6.23
CA SER A 20 -23.43 39.36 5.11
C SER A 20 -23.00 37.93 4.91
N TYR A 21 -21.68 37.65 4.98
CA TYR A 21 -21.15 36.32 4.85
C TYR A 21 -21.55 35.40 6.02
N ARG A 22 -21.65 35.97 7.23
CA ARG A 22 -22.11 35.23 8.42
C ARG A 22 -23.65 35.02 8.46
N ALA A 23 -24.43 35.69 7.64
CA ALA A 23 -25.88 35.61 7.66
C ALA A 23 -26.48 34.26 7.17
N GLY A 24 -25.68 33.24 6.93
CA GLY A 24 -26.08 31.86 6.67
C GLY A 24 -26.53 31.55 5.25
N LYS A 25 -26.71 32.55 4.37
CA LYS A 25 -27.01 32.33 2.95
C LYS A 25 -25.78 32.11 2.08
N TYR A 26 -24.62 32.53 2.57
CA TYR A 26 -23.34 32.37 1.91
C TYR A 26 -22.83 30.92 2.12
N ASN A 27 -22.57 30.20 1.05
CA ASN A 27 -22.25 28.78 1.11
C ASN A 27 -20.74 28.50 0.95
N GLU A 28 -20.33 27.28 1.24
CA GLU A 28 -18.93 26.84 1.16
C GLU A 28 -18.35 26.97 -0.25
N THR A 29 -19.12 26.68 -1.29
CA THR A 29 -18.67 26.82 -2.68
C THR A 29 -18.38 28.28 -3.06
N GLN A 30 -19.20 29.23 -2.57
CA GLN A 30 -18.95 30.65 -2.77
C GLN A 30 -17.69 31.10 -2.04
N LEU A 31 -17.54 30.69 -0.76
CA LEU A 31 -16.33 30.97 0.01
C LEU A 31 -15.06 30.43 -0.69
N ARG A 32 -15.10 29.21 -1.15
CA ARG A 32 -13.97 28.60 -1.87
C ARG A 32 -13.54 29.43 -3.06
N ARG A 33 -14.48 29.74 -3.95
CA ARG A 33 -14.20 30.50 -5.20
C ARG A 33 -13.78 31.94 -4.98
N GLU A 34 -14.40 32.59 -4.00
CA GLU A 34 -14.20 34.04 -3.81
C GLU A 34 -13.01 34.37 -2.91
N PHE A 35 -12.65 33.47 -1.98
CA PHE A 35 -11.64 33.75 -0.98
C PHE A 35 -10.52 32.70 -0.94
N LEU A 36 -10.84 31.39 -0.86
CA LEU A 36 -9.84 30.37 -0.62
C LEU A 36 -9.02 30.07 -1.90
N ASP A 37 -9.65 29.96 -3.06
CA ASP A 37 -8.95 29.73 -4.32
C ASP A 37 -7.93 30.85 -4.59
N PRO A 38 -8.29 32.15 -4.54
CA PRO A 38 -7.33 33.25 -4.69
C PRO A 38 -6.26 33.29 -3.59
N PHE A 39 -6.60 32.91 -2.35
CA PHE A 39 -5.65 32.84 -1.25
C PHE A 39 -4.55 31.81 -1.52
N PHE A 40 -4.91 30.60 -1.92
CA PHE A 40 -3.95 29.54 -2.23
C PHE A 40 -3.21 29.79 -3.56
N GLU A 41 -3.84 30.43 -4.56
CA GLU A 41 -3.12 30.89 -5.74
C GLU A 41 -2.03 31.91 -5.38
N THR A 42 -2.29 32.80 -4.43
CA THR A 42 -1.29 33.77 -3.95
C THR A 42 -0.12 33.08 -3.20
N LEU A 43 -0.36 31.91 -2.60
CA LEU A 43 0.69 31.03 -2.04
C LEU A 43 1.44 30.22 -3.11
N GLY A 44 1.11 30.41 -4.39
CA GLY A 44 1.81 29.81 -5.55
C GLY A 44 1.27 28.46 -5.99
N TRP A 45 0.12 28.01 -5.47
CA TRP A 45 -0.49 26.76 -5.88
C TRP A 45 -1.29 26.90 -7.18
N ASP A 46 -1.17 25.94 -8.08
CA ASP A 46 -1.98 25.87 -9.30
C ASP A 46 -3.34 25.25 -9.00
N VAL A 47 -4.23 26.06 -8.40
CA VAL A 47 -5.56 25.62 -7.91
C VAL A 47 -6.44 25.11 -9.05
N PHE A 48 -6.32 25.68 -10.25
CA PHE A 48 -7.17 25.38 -11.41
C PHE A 48 -6.46 24.58 -12.50
N ASN A 49 -5.28 24.01 -12.20
CA ASN A 49 -4.48 23.25 -13.15
C ASN A 49 -4.20 24.04 -14.47
N LYS A 50 -3.85 25.31 -14.34
CA LYS A 50 -3.52 26.18 -15.49
C LYS A 50 -2.32 25.69 -16.28
N GLN A 51 -1.45 24.90 -15.65
CA GLN A 51 -0.28 24.30 -16.29
C GLN A 51 -0.60 23.01 -17.06
N GLY A 52 -1.84 22.48 -16.94
CA GLY A 52 -2.28 21.32 -17.70
C GLY A 52 -1.64 20.01 -17.27
N TYR A 53 -1.29 19.86 -15.98
CA TYR A 53 -0.78 18.59 -15.45
C TYR A 53 -1.83 17.49 -15.51
N ALA A 54 -1.41 16.25 -15.72
CA ALA A 54 -2.27 15.09 -15.57
C ALA A 54 -2.76 14.97 -14.12
N GLU A 55 -3.91 14.32 -13.90
CA GLU A 55 -4.58 14.19 -12.59
C GLU A 55 -3.64 13.79 -11.46
N ALA A 56 -2.76 12.81 -11.72
CA ALA A 56 -1.79 12.32 -10.74
C ALA A 56 -0.75 13.38 -10.31
N TYR A 57 -0.54 14.42 -11.12
CA TYR A 57 0.49 15.43 -10.89
C TYR A 57 -0.06 16.83 -10.64
N LYS A 58 -1.37 17.00 -10.57
CA LYS A 58 -1.99 18.27 -10.17
C LYS A 58 -1.50 18.70 -8.81
N ASP A 59 -1.23 19.98 -8.67
CA ASP A 59 -0.86 20.58 -7.38
C ASP A 59 -2.04 20.55 -6.38
N VAL A 60 -3.28 20.73 -6.87
CA VAL A 60 -4.50 20.77 -6.06
C VAL A 60 -5.57 19.89 -6.70
N ILE A 61 -6.13 19.00 -5.90
CA ILE A 61 -7.32 18.23 -6.26
C ILE A 61 -8.49 18.78 -5.45
N HIS A 62 -9.53 19.19 -6.17
CA HIS A 62 -10.83 19.49 -5.58
C HIS A 62 -11.59 18.16 -5.49
N GLU A 63 -11.83 17.68 -4.30
CA GLU A 63 -12.65 16.50 -4.11
C GLU A 63 -14.10 16.98 -4.02
N ASP A 64 -14.82 16.86 -5.16
CA ASP A 64 -16.26 17.13 -5.18
C ASP A 64 -16.90 16.20 -4.16
N SER A 65 -17.49 16.80 -3.15
CA SER A 65 -18.26 16.12 -2.13
C SER A 65 -19.42 15.39 -2.80
N LEU A 66 -19.30 14.09 -2.97
CA LEU A 66 -20.46 13.25 -3.24
C LEU A 66 -21.29 13.26 -1.97
N GLU A 67 -22.32 14.12 -1.94
CA GLU A 67 -23.38 14.04 -0.94
C GLU A 67 -24.11 12.71 -1.13
N VAL A 68 -23.74 11.71 -0.35
CA VAL A 68 -24.54 10.52 -0.16
C VAL A 68 -25.13 10.62 1.25
N GLU A 69 -26.43 10.86 1.33
CA GLU A 69 -27.22 10.94 2.58
C GLU A 69 -26.72 11.96 3.63
N GLY A 70 -26.22 13.13 3.19
CA GLY A 70 -25.95 14.26 4.10
C GLY A 70 -24.62 14.22 4.85
N ALA A 71 -23.67 13.35 4.47
CA ALA A 71 -22.31 13.35 5.02
C ALA A 71 -21.28 13.62 3.92
N THR A 72 -20.50 14.69 4.06
CA THR A 72 -19.35 14.99 3.19
C THR A 72 -18.28 13.93 3.39
N LYS A 73 -17.84 13.26 2.31
CA LYS A 73 -16.93 12.09 2.40
C LYS A 73 -15.49 12.36 2.01
N ALA A 74 -15.14 13.55 1.57
CA ALA A 74 -13.79 13.92 1.16
C ALA A 74 -13.49 15.36 1.61
N PRO A 75 -12.19 15.70 1.88
CA PRO A 75 -11.80 17.07 2.15
C PRO A 75 -11.99 17.94 0.89
N ASP A 76 -12.29 19.24 1.09
CA ASP A 76 -12.55 20.16 -0.02
C ASP A 76 -11.36 20.34 -0.95
N TYR A 77 -10.14 20.26 -0.41
CA TYR A 77 -8.90 20.37 -1.17
C TYR A 77 -7.86 19.38 -0.69
N SER A 78 -7.15 18.76 -1.64
CA SER A 78 -5.94 17.98 -1.42
C SER A 78 -4.76 18.64 -2.12
N PHE A 79 -3.80 19.15 -1.36
CA PHE A 79 -2.58 19.78 -1.87
C PHE A 79 -1.47 18.75 -2.05
N ARG A 80 -0.79 18.78 -3.22
CA ARG A 80 0.16 17.76 -3.64
C ARG A 80 1.44 18.35 -4.23
N ILE A 81 2.54 17.63 -4.11
CA ILE A 81 3.79 17.89 -4.83
C ILE A 81 4.19 16.60 -5.56
N GLY A 82 4.26 16.66 -6.88
CA GLY A 82 4.64 15.51 -7.71
C GLY A 82 3.73 14.29 -7.50
N GLY A 83 2.43 14.50 -7.27
CA GLY A 83 1.45 13.46 -6.97
C GLY A 83 1.36 13.05 -5.49
N THR A 84 2.34 13.40 -4.66
CA THR A 84 2.33 13.10 -3.23
C THR A 84 1.49 14.10 -2.45
N ARG A 85 0.49 13.63 -1.72
CA ARG A 85 -0.34 14.44 -0.81
C ARG A 85 0.51 15.05 0.29
N LYS A 86 0.31 16.34 0.58
CA LYS A 86 1.02 17.07 1.63
C LYS A 86 0.11 17.50 2.76
N PHE A 87 -1.04 18.07 2.44
CA PHE A 87 -2.04 18.45 3.44
C PHE A 87 -3.44 18.55 2.81
N PHE A 88 -4.45 18.42 3.64
CA PHE A 88 -5.85 18.71 3.32
C PHE A 88 -6.26 20.09 3.80
N VAL A 89 -7.20 20.69 3.09
CA VAL A 89 -7.94 21.85 3.55
C VAL A 89 -9.42 21.56 3.50
N GLU A 90 -10.07 21.78 4.63
CA GLU A 90 -11.53 21.70 4.78
C GLU A 90 -12.07 23.12 4.91
N ALA A 91 -13.02 23.49 4.06
CA ALA A 91 -13.69 24.77 4.08
C ALA A 91 -15.00 24.67 4.86
N LYS A 92 -15.34 25.71 5.59
CA LYS A 92 -16.66 25.86 6.22
C LYS A 92 -17.22 27.24 5.90
N LYS A 93 -18.54 27.35 5.80
CA LYS A 93 -19.18 28.67 5.65
C LYS A 93 -18.90 29.54 6.88
N PRO A 94 -18.74 30.89 6.75
CA PRO A 94 -18.42 31.79 7.86
C PRO A 94 -19.47 31.85 8.99
N ALA A 95 -20.61 31.22 8.79
CA ALA A 95 -21.63 31.06 9.84
C ALA A 95 -21.30 29.94 10.85
N VAL A 96 -20.32 29.09 10.56
CA VAL A 96 -19.82 28.03 11.45
C VAL A 96 -18.66 28.58 12.27
N ASN A 97 -18.69 28.41 13.57
CA ASN A 97 -17.60 28.85 14.42
C ASN A 97 -16.58 27.71 14.52
N ILE A 98 -15.51 27.77 13.73
CA ILE A 98 -14.50 26.70 13.67
C ILE A 98 -13.57 26.69 14.89
N GLU A 99 -13.49 27.76 15.67
CA GLU A 99 -12.71 27.79 16.90
C GLU A 99 -13.25 26.84 17.97
N TYR A 100 -14.59 26.70 18.07
CA TYR A 100 -15.28 25.96 19.15
C TYR A 100 -16.07 24.75 18.66
N ASP A 101 -16.46 24.67 17.39
CA ASP A 101 -17.22 23.53 16.87
C ASP A 101 -16.31 22.30 16.72
N ILE A 102 -16.67 21.25 17.45
CA ILE A 102 -15.92 20.01 17.53
C ILE A 102 -16.01 19.23 16.21
N TYR A 103 -17.18 19.23 15.56
CA TYR A 103 -17.46 18.34 14.43
C TYR A 103 -16.56 18.60 13.21
N PRO A 104 -16.36 19.83 12.71
CA PRO A 104 -15.45 20.08 11.58
C PRO A 104 -14.00 19.72 11.89
N ALA A 105 -13.53 20.03 13.11
CA ALA A 105 -12.16 19.70 13.54
C ALA A 105 -11.93 18.19 13.62
N PHE A 106 -12.89 17.44 14.19
CA PHE A 106 -12.83 15.99 14.28
C PHE A 106 -12.86 15.33 12.90
N GLN A 107 -13.74 15.81 12.00
CA GLN A 107 -13.87 15.32 10.64
C GLN A 107 -12.56 15.50 9.86
N LEU A 108 -12.00 16.72 9.83
CA LEU A 108 -10.74 17.00 9.16
C LEU A 108 -9.59 16.14 9.68
N ARG A 109 -9.47 16.03 11.01
CA ARG A 109 -8.42 15.20 11.62
C ARG A 109 -8.58 13.72 11.26
N ARG A 110 -9.79 13.18 11.18
CA ARG A 110 -10.04 11.82 10.71
C ARG A 110 -9.54 11.61 9.29
N TYR A 111 -9.86 12.51 8.37
CA TYR A 111 -9.37 12.43 6.98
C TYR A 111 -7.85 12.48 6.92
N ALA A 112 -7.25 13.50 7.53
CA ALA A 112 -5.82 13.72 7.46
C ALA A 112 -5.02 12.60 8.16
N TRP A 113 -5.49 12.09 9.30
CA TRP A 113 -4.89 10.96 10.01
C TRP A 113 -4.97 9.68 9.20
N SER A 114 -6.14 9.36 8.63
CA SER A 114 -6.31 8.18 7.76
C SER A 114 -5.46 8.26 6.50
N ALA A 115 -5.21 9.45 5.97
CA ALA A 115 -4.34 9.70 4.83
C ALA A 115 -2.84 9.82 5.19
N THR A 116 -2.47 9.58 6.46
CA THR A 116 -1.10 9.69 6.99
C THR A 116 -0.44 11.07 6.86
N LEU A 117 -1.24 12.13 6.87
CA LEU A 117 -0.74 13.49 6.72
C LEU A 117 -0.28 14.05 8.07
N SER A 118 0.79 14.86 8.03
CA SER A 118 1.34 15.49 9.24
C SER A 118 0.51 16.66 9.73
N LEU A 119 -0.04 17.45 8.81
CA LEU A 119 -0.81 18.65 9.09
C LEU A 119 -2.05 18.70 8.19
N SER A 120 -3.08 19.42 8.67
CA SER A 120 -4.29 19.75 7.90
C SER A 120 -4.81 21.12 8.31
N VAL A 121 -5.61 21.74 7.45
CA VAL A 121 -6.13 23.11 7.63
C VAL A 121 -7.65 23.10 7.63
N LEU A 122 -8.26 23.73 8.64
CA LEU A 122 -9.68 24.04 8.68
C LEU A 122 -9.83 25.56 8.55
N THR A 123 -10.64 26.03 7.61
CA THR A 123 -10.80 27.47 7.40
C THR A 123 -12.19 27.84 6.88
N ASP A 124 -12.68 28.99 7.30
CA ASP A 124 -13.83 29.67 6.75
C ASP A 124 -13.45 31.08 6.22
N PHE A 125 -12.16 31.29 5.98
CA PHE A 125 -11.47 32.52 5.70
C PHE A 125 -11.44 33.51 6.88
N GLU A 126 -12.50 33.60 7.71
CA GLU A 126 -12.46 34.40 8.93
C GLU A 126 -11.41 33.83 9.91
N GLU A 127 -11.34 32.54 9.97
CA GLU A 127 -10.38 31.79 10.80
C GLU A 127 -9.59 30.81 9.97
N PHE A 128 -8.31 30.64 10.31
CA PHE A 128 -7.39 29.69 9.70
C PHE A 128 -6.77 28.85 10.81
N ALA A 129 -7.27 27.63 10.95
CA ALA A 129 -6.83 26.69 11.99
C ALA A 129 -5.99 25.57 11.40
N VAL A 130 -4.76 25.37 11.93
CA VAL A 130 -3.86 24.29 11.53
C VAL A 130 -3.86 23.22 12.61
N TYR A 131 -4.04 21.98 12.19
CA TYR A 131 -4.07 20.81 13.06
C TYR A 131 -2.89 19.88 12.79
N GLU A 132 -2.24 19.42 13.86
CA GLU A 132 -1.36 18.26 13.85
C GLU A 132 -2.22 17.02 13.67
N SER A 133 -1.96 16.22 12.64
CA SER A 133 -2.86 15.15 12.18
C SER A 133 -2.34 13.74 12.40
N ARG A 134 -1.18 13.53 13.05
CA ARG A 134 -0.60 12.20 13.36
C ARG A 134 -1.17 11.57 14.63
N SER A 135 -1.87 12.35 15.45
CA SER A 135 -2.52 11.85 16.66
C SER A 135 -3.88 11.22 16.32
N LYS A 136 -4.12 9.98 16.78
CA LYS A 136 -5.41 9.28 16.57
C LYS A 136 -6.56 10.17 17.06
N PRO A 137 -7.52 10.54 16.21
CA PRO A 137 -8.68 11.32 16.61
C PRO A 137 -9.61 10.51 17.51
N ASP A 138 -10.15 11.19 18.55
CA ASP A 138 -11.15 10.60 19.43
C ASP A 138 -12.42 11.47 19.45
N LYS A 139 -13.58 10.84 19.58
CA LYS A 139 -14.88 11.54 19.63
C LYS A 139 -15.00 12.51 20.80
N SER A 140 -14.25 12.27 21.88
CA SER A 140 -14.22 13.13 23.07
C SER A 140 -13.28 14.32 22.93
N ASP A 141 -12.53 14.43 21.82
CA ASP A 141 -11.64 15.56 21.56
C ASP A 141 -12.40 16.87 21.48
N SER A 142 -11.78 17.93 22.00
CA SER A 142 -12.28 19.30 21.80
C SER A 142 -11.88 19.85 20.42
N ALA A 143 -12.49 20.94 19.98
CA ALA A 143 -12.10 21.65 18.77
C ALA A 143 -10.63 22.13 18.79
N ALA A 144 -10.06 22.34 19.98
CA ALA A 144 -8.68 22.76 20.15
C ALA A 144 -7.68 21.57 20.18
N THR A 145 -8.16 20.31 20.25
CA THR A 145 -7.28 19.14 20.29
C THR A 145 -6.50 19.02 18.98
N GLY A 146 -5.17 18.94 19.09
CA GLY A 146 -4.26 18.87 17.94
C GLY A 146 -4.09 20.20 17.19
N ARG A 147 -4.80 21.28 17.54
CA ARG A 147 -4.64 22.58 16.92
C ARG A 147 -3.30 23.21 17.32
N VAL A 148 -2.48 23.55 16.32
CA VAL A 148 -1.13 24.09 16.51
C VAL A 148 -1.02 25.55 16.14
N LEU A 149 -1.94 26.07 15.31
CA LEU A 149 -2.05 27.46 14.92
C LEU A 149 -3.52 27.83 14.76
N LEU A 150 -3.90 29.01 15.21
CA LEU A 150 -5.19 29.64 14.91
C LEU A 150 -4.94 31.10 14.60
N LEU A 151 -5.35 31.55 13.41
CA LEU A 151 -5.26 32.94 12.95
C LEU A 151 -6.63 33.43 12.60
N ASN A 152 -6.89 34.72 12.89
CA ASN A 152 -8.04 35.43 12.36
C ASN A 152 -7.63 36.15 11.07
N TYR A 153 -8.57 36.40 10.13
CA TYR A 153 -8.27 37.12 8.88
C TYR A 153 -7.58 38.47 9.10
N LYS A 154 -7.79 39.13 10.25
CA LYS A 154 -7.10 40.37 10.64
C LYS A 154 -5.60 40.17 10.86
N ASP A 155 -5.19 38.97 11.20
CA ASP A 155 -3.78 38.64 11.41
C ASP A 155 -3.05 38.33 10.09
N TYR A 156 -3.77 38.08 8.99
CA TYR A 156 -3.15 37.60 7.73
C TYR A 156 -2.11 38.58 7.19
N LEU A 157 -2.34 39.87 7.28
CA LEU A 157 -1.38 40.86 6.81
C LEU A 157 -0.12 40.91 7.66
N ALA A 158 -0.24 40.80 8.99
CA ALA A 158 0.89 40.82 9.90
C ALA A 158 1.66 39.50 9.91
N LYS A 159 0.99 38.36 9.67
CA LYS A 159 1.55 37.03 9.74
C LYS A 159 1.71 36.34 8.38
N TRP A 160 1.62 37.10 7.30
CA TRP A 160 1.73 36.54 5.95
C TRP A 160 3.01 35.74 5.73
N ASP A 161 4.13 36.27 6.20
CA ASP A 161 5.42 35.60 6.06
C ASP A 161 5.46 34.25 6.81
N GLU A 162 4.79 34.14 7.95
CA GLU A 162 4.66 32.89 8.70
C GLU A 162 3.82 31.87 7.93
N ILE A 163 2.66 32.30 7.39
CA ILE A 163 1.77 31.45 6.57
C ILE A 163 2.53 30.96 5.31
N ALA A 164 3.17 31.89 4.60
CA ALA A 164 3.88 31.59 3.37
C ALA A 164 5.10 30.69 3.57
N ALA A 165 5.81 30.84 4.70
CA ALA A 165 6.96 30.00 5.05
C ALA A 165 6.59 28.53 5.29
N ILE A 166 5.32 28.24 5.62
CA ILE A 166 4.83 26.89 5.88
C ILE A 166 4.05 26.36 4.67
N PHE A 167 3.08 27.12 4.15
CA PHE A 167 2.06 26.64 3.22
C PHE A 167 2.22 27.08 1.77
N SER A 168 3.21 27.94 1.43
CA SER A 168 3.45 28.24 0.02
C SER A 168 3.97 26.99 -0.71
N ARG A 169 3.63 26.86 -2.00
CA ARG A 169 4.12 25.76 -2.83
C ARG A 169 5.64 25.63 -2.80
N GLU A 170 6.33 26.76 -2.81
CA GLU A 170 7.80 26.80 -2.73
C GLU A 170 8.31 26.29 -1.39
N ALA A 171 7.68 26.67 -0.28
CA ALA A 171 8.04 26.22 1.07
C ALA A 171 7.84 24.69 1.21
N VAL A 172 6.72 24.19 0.73
CA VAL A 172 6.42 22.76 0.74
C VAL A 172 7.42 21.99 -0.13
N LEU A 173 7.74 22.50 -1.34
CA LEU A 173 8.73 21.89 -2.22
C LEU A 173 10.14 21.87 -1.61
N LYS A 174 10.52 22.90 -0.87
CA LYS A 174 11.83 23.01 -0.18
C LYS A 174 11.90 22.24 1.14
N GLY A 175 10.79 21.65 1.59
CA GLY A 175 10.72 20.85 2.82
C GLY A 175 10.50 21.66 4.10
N SER A 176 10.25 22.98 4.03
CA SER A 176 9.96 23.82 5.21
C SER A 176 8.69 23.37 5.94
N PHE A 177 7.67 22.94 5.18
CA PHE A 177 6.46 22.34 5.71
C PHE A 177 6.75 21.08 6.55
N ASP A 178 7.57 20.18 5.99
CA ASP A 178 7.94 18.94 6.67
C ASP A 178 8.78 19.21 7.92
N GLN A 179 9.69 20.20 7.87
CA GLN A 179 10.48 20.64 9.04
C GLN A 179 9.59 21.25 10.13
N TYR A 180 8.62 22.08 9.77
CA TYR A 180 7.66 22.63 10.73
C TYR A 180 6.86 21.50 11.41
N ALA A 181 6.33 20.56 10.63
CA ALA A 181 5.63 19.41 11.15
C ALA A 181 6.53 18.53 12.06
N GLU A 182 7.80 18.37 11.71
CA GLU A 182 8.77 17.65 12.55
C GLU A 182 9.07 18.34 13.86
N GLY A 183 9.15 19.66 13.87
CA GLY A 183 9.32 20.48 15.09
C GLY A 183 8.19 20.30 16.11
N LEU A 184 7.03 19.78 15.67
CA LEU A 184 5.90 19.45 16.53
C LEU A 184 5.98 18.04 17.13
N LYS A 185 6.94 17.20 16.70
CA LYS A 185 7.20 15.88 17.28
C LYS A 185 7.58 16.02 18.76
N GLY A 186 7.01 15.15 19.59
CA GLY A 186 7.24 15.16 21.05
C GLY A 186 6.02 15.53 21.88
N ARG A 187 4.91 15.90 21.28
CA ARG A 187 3.62 15.99 21.97
C ARG A 187 3.12 14.58 22.31
N LYS A 188 2.67 14.37 23.53
CA LYS A 188 2.11 13.08 23.99
C LYS A 188 0.89 12.72 23.14
N GLY A 189 0.81 11.46 22.70
CA GLY A 189 -0.39 10.91 22.05
C GLY A 189 -0.29 10.68 20.55
N ILE A 190 0.90 10.83 19.93
CA ILE A 190 1.11 10.45 18.54
C ILE A 190 0.95 8.94 18.43
N LYS A 191 -0.04 8.51 17.63
CA LYS A 191 -0.27 7.12 17.26
C LYS A 191 -0.65 7.09 15.78
N GLU A 192 0.28 6.61 14.98
CA GLU A 192 0.09 6.54 13.53
C GLU A 192 -1.03 5.56 13.16
N VAL A 193 -1.64 5.74 11.98
CA VAL A 193 -2.81 4.96 11.56
C VAL A 193 -2.50 3.47 11.43
N ASP A 194 -1.29 3.13 10.97
CA ASP A 194 -0.83 1.75 10.83
C ASP A 194 -0.71 1.04 12.18
N ASP A 195 -0.13 1.69 13.20
CA ASP A 195 -0.04 1.15 14.56
C ASP A 195 -1.42 0.96 15.18
N ALA A 196 -2.30 1.95 15.01
CA ALA A 196 -3.65 1.89 15.56
C ALA A 196 -4.49 0.81 14.87
N PHE A 197 -4.41 0.72 13.54
CA PHE A 197 -5.18 -0.26 12.76
C PHE A 197 -4.67 -1.69 12.98
N LEU A 198 -3.35 -1.86 13.17
CA LEU A 198 -2.78 -3.16 13.56
C LEU A 198 -3.37 -3.65 14.89
N GLU A 199 -3.43 -2.80 15.91
CA GLU A 199 -4.02 -3.18 17.21
C GLU A 199 -5.49 -3.59 17.08
N GLU A 200 -6.27 -2.89 16.26
CA GLU A 200 -7.67 -3.25 15.99
C GLU A 200 -7.77 -4.64 15.32
N ILE A 201 -7.03 -4.84 14.24
CA ILE A 201 -7.04 -6.13 13.51
C ILE A 201 -6.52 -7.27 14.39
N GLU A 202 -5.52 -7.05 15.23
CA GLU A 202 -5.04 -8.03 16.20
C GLU A 202 -6.11 -8.35 17.25
N GLY A 203 -6.85 -7.35 17.72
CA GLY A 203 -8.00 -7.53 18.59
C GLY A 203 -9.10 -8.38 17.93
N TRP A 204 -9.48 -8.08 16.70
CA TRP A 204 -10.44 -8.86 15.93
C TRP A 204 -9.98 -10.30 15.70
N ARG A 205 -8.70 -10.48 15.42
CA ARG A 205 -8.08 -11.80 15.25
C ARG A 205 -8.22 -12.66 16.51
N ASP A 206 -7.92 -12.10 17.68
CA ASP A 206 -8.03 -12.81 18.97
C ASP A 206 -9.50 -13.17 19.28
N LEU A 207 -10.42 -12.24 19.06
CA LEU A 207 -11.86 -12.46 19.23
C LEU A 207 -12.38 -13.57 18.31
N LEU A 208 -12.08 -13.49 17.01
CA LEU A 208 -12.49 -14.49 16.01
C LEU A 208 -11.84 -15.84 16.28
N ALA A 209 -10.54 -15.88 16.56
CA ALA A 209 -9.81 -17.13 16.81
C ALA A 209 -10.42 -17.90 17.97
N ARG A 210 -10.68 -17.23 19.09
CA ARG A 210 -11.31 -17.87 20.27
C ARG A 210 -12.72 -18.34 19.96
N ASN A 211 -13.53 -17.52 19.30
CA ASN A 211 -14.91 -17.85 19.00
C ASN A 211 -15.01 -19.00 17.99
N ILE A 212 -14.28 -18.92 16.88
CA ILE A 212 -14.30 -19.94 15.84
C ILE A 212 -13.80 -21.29 16.37
N ALA A 213 -12.72 -21.29 17.17
CA ALA A 213 -12.20 -22.53 17.77
C ALA A 213 -13.24 -23.21 18.68
N ILE A 214 -13.96 -22.44 19.52
CA ILE A 214 -14.98 -22.99 20.42
C ILE A 214 -16.20 -23.50 19.64
N ARG A 215 -16.63 -22.77 18.62
CA ARG A 215 -17.85 -23.09 17.85
C ARG A 215 -17.65 -24.15 16.78
N ASN A 216 -16.40 -24.39 16.37
CA ASN A 216 -16.04 -25.35 15.31
C ASN A 216 -14.88 -26.25 15.82
N PRO A 217 -15.16 -27.20 16.73
CA PRO A 217 -14.12 -27.99 17.42
C PRO A 217 -13.34 -28.94 16.51
N ASP A 218 -13.81 -29.22 15.30
CA ASP A 218 -13.18 -30.13 14.35
C ASP A 218 -12.07 -29.42 13.52
N LEU A 219 -11.98 -28.10 13.60
CA LEU A 219 -10.99 -27.35 12.83
C LEU A 219 -9.56 -27.60 13.32
N GLN A 220 -8.68 -27.91 12.38
CA GLN A 220 -7.26 -27.95 12.63
C GLN A 220 -6.66 -26.52 12.74
N VAL A 221 -5.47 -26.41 13.34
CA VAL A 221 -4.76 -25.12 13.51
C VAL A 221 -4.66 -24.34 12.20
N ARG A 222 -4.39 -25.03 11.09
CA ARG A 222 -4.25 -24.44 9.76
C ARG A 222 -5.57 -23.86 9.25
N GLU A 223 -6.63 -24.63 9.36
CA GLU A 223 -7.98 -24.22 8.96
C GLU A 223 -8.47 -23.05 9.79
N LEU A 224 -8.18 -23.06 11.10
CA LEU A 224 -8.51 -21.95 12.01
C LEU A 224 -7.78 -20.66 11.60
N ASN A 225 -6.46 -20.72 11.33
CA ASN A 225 -5.71 -19.56 10.85
C ASN A 225 -6.29 -19.02 9.54
N TYR A 226 -6.58 -19.89 8.58
CA TYR A 226 -7.19 -19.51 7.31
C TYR A 226 -8.57 -18.90 7.49
N ALA A 227 -9.44 -19.53 8.29
CA ALA A 227 -10.80 -19.05 8.54
C ALA A 227 -10.83 -17.64 9.16
N VAL A 228 -9.98 -17.39 10.16
CA VAL A 228 -9.87 -16.09 10.81
C VAL A 228 -9.36 -15.04 9.82
N GLN A 229 -8.28 -15.35 9.09
CA GLN A 229 -7.69 -14.45 8.09
C GLN A 229 -8.72 -14.07 7.02
N MET A 230 -9.34 -15.06 6.37
CA MET A 230 -10.30 -14.83 5.29
C MET A 230 -11.54 -14.05 5.77
N THR A 231 -11.97 -14.26 7.01
CA THR A 231 -13.10 -13.51 7.58
C THR A 231 -12.76 -12.03 7.72
N ILE A 232 -11.58 -11.70 8.27
CA ILE A 232 -11.11 -10.32 8.41
C ILE A 232 -10.91 -9.67 7.05
N ASP A 233 -10.20 -10.34 6.15
CA ASP A 233 -9.85 -9.79 4.82
C ASP A 233 -11.10 -9.46 4.00
N ARG A 234 -12.11 -10.35 4.03
CA ARG A 234 -13.39 -10.13 3.34
C ARG A 234 -14.18 -8.96 3.91
N ILE A 235 -14.24 -8.84 5.23
CA ILE A 235 -14.92 -7.73 5.90
C ILE A 235 -14.22 -6.40 5.58
N VAL A 236 -12.88 -6.34 5.71
CA VAL A 236 -12.08 -5.15 5.41
C VAL A 236 -12.20 -4.78 3.94
N PHE A 237 -12.12 -5.75 3.01
CA PHE A 237 -12.31 -5.52 1.59
C PHE A 237 -13.67 -4.88 1.28
N LEU A 238 -14.76 -5.46 1.78
CA LEU A 238 -16.11 -4.92 1.56
C LEU A 238 -16.25 -3.52 2.16
N ARG A 239 -15.70 -3.28 3.36
CA ARG A 239 -15.73 -1.96 3.99
C ARG A 239 -14.99 -0.90 3.17
N ILE A 240 -13.83 -1.25 2.61
CA ILE A 240 -13.08 -0.36 1.72
C ILE A 240 -13.88 -0.08 0.43
N CYS A 241 -14.52 -1.11 -0.13
CA CYS A 241 -15.38 -0.94 -1.32
C CYS A 241 -16.59 -0.03 -1.04
N GLU A 242 -17.20 -0.13 0.14
CA GLU A 242 -18.27 0.80 0.56
C GLU A 242 -17.76 2.25 0.65
N ASP A 243 -16.66 2.48 1.37
CA ASP A 243 -16.11 3.83 1.55
C ASP A 243 -15.64 4.46 0.24
N ARG A 244 -15.19 3.64 -0.72
CA ARG A 244 -14.81 4.09 -2.08
C ARG A 244 -16.01 4.24 -3.02
N GLY A 245 -17.23 4.01 -2.55
CA GLY A 245 -18.45 4.10 -3.36
C GLY A 245 -18.55 3.02 -4.46
N ILE A 246 -17.84 1.91 -4.32
CA ILE A 246 -17.91 0.74 -5.21
C ILE A 246 -19.09 -0.15 -4.82
N GLU A 247 -19.27 -0.37 -3.52
CA GLU A 247 -20.42 -1.03 -2.93
C GLU A 247 -21.39 -0.01 -2.32
N ARG A 248 -22.63 -0.46 -2.05
CA ARG A 248 -23.62 0.38 -1.39
C ARG A 248 -23.16 0.70 0.04
N GLU A 249 -23.18 1.98 0.39
CA GLU A 249 -22.84 2.44 1.73
C GLU A 249 -23.72 1.81 2.80
N GLY A 250 -23.09 1.50 3.96
CA GLY A 250 -23.80 0.95 5.12
C GLY A 250 -24.26 -0.49 4.96
N GLN A 251 -23.89 -1.19 3.90
CA GLN A 251 -24.29 -2.57 3.66
C GLN A 251 -23.87 -3.51 4.78
N LEU A 252 -22.63 -3.39 5.28
CA LEU A 252 -22.17 -4.15 6.45
C LEU A 252 -22.83 -3.63 7.73
N GLN A 253 -23.09 -2.34 7.85
CA GLN A 253 -23.73 -1.75 9.03
C GLN A 253 -25.15 -2.30 9.26
N GLU A 254 -25.89 -2.63 8.21
CA GLU A 254 -27.20 -3.27 8.30
C GLU A 254 -27.16 -4.63 9.03
N LEU A 255 -26.00 -5.27 9.09
CA LEU A 255 -25.82 -6.51 9.83
C LEU A 255 -25.88 -6.33 11.34
N LEU A 256 -25.71 -5.11 11.86
CA LEU A 256 -25.82 -4.81 13.28
C LEU A 256 -27.24 -5.04 13.83
N GLU A 257 -28.22 -4.91 12.94
CA GLU A 257 -29.63 -5.15 13.27
C GLU A 257 -30.00 -6.63 13.07
N GLY A 258 -30.80 -7.19 14.00
CA GLY A 258 -31.30 -8.56 13.92
C GLY A 258 -30.24 -9.61 14.28
N ASP A 259 -30.57 -10.88 13.97
CA ASP A 259 -29.78 -12.07 14.31
C ASP A 259 -29.17 -12.73 13.07
N LYS A 260 -28.44 -13.85 13.27
CA LYS A 260 -27.78 -14.63 12.23
C LYS A 260 -26.83 -13.80 11.34
N VAL A 261 -26.02 -13.00 11.98
CA VAL A 261 -25.10 -12.05 11.34
C VAL A 261 -24.18 -12.75 10.36
N TYR A 262 -23.59 -13.88 10.73
CA TYR A 262 -22.66 -14.60 9.83
C TYR A 262 -23.37 -15.17 8.59
N GLU A 263 -24.57 -15.74 8.76
CA GLU A 263 -25.35 -16.25 7.61
C GLU A 263 -25.69 -15.12 6.62
N ARG A 264 -26.04 -13.93 7.14
CA ARG A 264 -26.30 -12.73 6.32
C ARG A 264 -25.02 -12.19 5.68
N LEU A 265 -23.91 -12.18 6.40
CA LEU A 265 -22.58 -11.79 5.88
C LEU A 265 -22.13 -12.73 4.75
N CYS A 266 -22.35 -14.03 4.88
CA CYS A 266 -22.07 -15.01 3.82
C CYS A 266 -22.86 -14.75 2.51
N ARG A 267 -24.02 -14.08 2.59
CA ARG A 267 -24.76 -13.66 1.36
C ARG A 267 -23.98 -12.55 0.65
N PHE A 268 -23.42 -11.59 1.39
CA PHE A 268 -22.56 -10.55 0.80
C PHE A 268 -21.29 -11.15 0.20
N PHE A 269 -20.68 -12.13 0.86
CA PHE A 269 -19.53 -12.84 0.29
C PHE A 269 -19.84 -13.54 -1.03
N ARG A 270 -21.00 -14.19 -1.15
CA ARG A 270 -21.43 -14.79 -2.43
C ARG A 270 -21.76 -13.75 -3.50
N GLN A 271 -22.31 -12.60 -3.13
CA GLN A 271 -22.51 -11.49 -4.06
C GLN A 271 -21.17 -10.93 -4.55
N ALA A 272 -20.19 -10.79 -3.65
CA ALA A 272 -18.85 -10.38 -3.99
C ALA A 272 -18.11 -11.38 -4.90
N ASP A 273 -18.31 -12.69 -4.73
CA ASP A 273 -17.79 -13.72 -5.63
C ASP A 273 -18.27 -13.49 -7.07
N ASN A 274 -19.57 -13.27 -7.24
CA ASN A 274 -20.15 -13.00 -8.55
C ASN A 274 -19.64 -11.70 -9.19
N ARG A 275 -19.25 -10.70 -8.38
CA ARG A 275 -18.85 -9.37 -8.86
C ARG A 275 -17.37 -9.26 -9.11
N TYR A 276 -16.53 -9.82 -8.23
CA TYR A 276 -15.09 -9.52 -8.19
C TYR A 276 -14.21 -10.61 -8.79
N ASN A 277 -14.62 -11.86 -8.82
CA ASN A 277 -13.79 -12.98 -9.33
C ASN A 277 -12.36 -13.01 -8.75
N SER A 278 -12.19 -12.64 -7.50
CA SER A 278 -10.88 -12.70 -6.83
C SER A 278 -10.76 -13.97 -6.02
N GLY A 279 -9.53 -14.48 -5.81
CA GLY A 279 -9.29 -15.63 -4.92
C GLY A 279 -9.81 -15.41 -3.50
N LEU A 280 -10.02 -14.14 -3.08
CA LEU A 280 -10.62 -13.76 -1.80
C LEU A 280 -12.07 -14.23 -1.66
N PHE A 281 -12.84 -14.17 -2.76
CA PHE A 281 -14.22 -14.65 -2.86
C PHE A 281 -14.29 -15.68 -3.98
N HIS A 282 -14.07 -16.94 -3.65
CA HIS A 282 -14.15 -18.06 -4.58
C HIS A 282 -14.75 -19.28 -3.89
N PHE A 283 -16.03 -19.54 -4.12
CA PHE A 283 -16.79 -20.54 -3.38
C PHE A 283 -17.31 -21.70 -4.21
N SER A 284 -17.15 -21.66 -5.53
CA SER A 284 -17.60 -22.70 -6.45
C SER A 284 -16.55 -23.00 -7.52
N GLU A 285 -16.47 -24.25 -7.97
CA GLU A 285 -15.58 -24.61 -9.08
C GLU A 285 -16.01 -23.90 -10.38
N GLU A 286 -15.08 -23.17 -10.97
CA GLU A 286 -15.25 -22.50 -12.25
C GLU A 286 -14.16 -22.89 -13.25
N LYS A 287 -14.55 -23.08 -14.52
CA LYS A 287 -13.61 -23.37 -15.60
C LYS A 287 -12.66 -22.19 -15.81
N GLY A 288 -11.37 -22.41 -15.64
CA GLY A 288 -10.32 -21.42 -15.90
C GLY A 288 -9.76 -20.75 -14.67
N GLN A 289 -10.30 -20.96 -13.48
CA GLN A 289 -9.69 -20.55 -12.22
C GLN A 289 -8.57 -21.52 -11.80
N SER A 290 -7.53 -20.96 -11.19
CA SER A 290 -6.33 -21.70 -10.79
C SER A 290 -6.34 -22.15 -9.34
N SER A 291 -7.17 -21.53 -8.48
CA SER A 291 -7.30 -21.85 -7.06
C SER A 291 -8.49 -22.76 -6.78
N ALA A 292 -8.34 -23.66 -5.80
CA ALA A 292 -9.46 -24.44 -5.30
C ALA A 292 -10.47 -23.54 -4.57
N PRO A 293 -11.78 -23.83 -4.70
CA PRO A 293 -12.80 -23.03 -4.03
C PRO A 293 -12.75 -23.21 -2.52
N ASP A 294 -13.06 -22.14 -1.79
CA ASP A 294 -13.21 -22.15 -0.35
C ASP A 294 -14.51 -22.89 0.06
N GLY A 295 -14.38 -24.17 0.30
CA GLY A 295 -15.51 -25.04 0.59
C GLY A 295 -16.01 -25.00 2.02
N PHE A 296 -15.26 -24.41 2.98
CA PHE A 296 -15.60 -24.57 4.40
C PHE A 296 -15.93 -23.26 5.14
N THR A 297 -15.31 -22.12 4.80
CA THR A 297 -15.52 -20.90 5.61
C THR A 297 -16.97 -20.46 5.65
N LEU A 298 -17.74 -20.63 4.57
CA LEU A 298 -19.17 -20.28 4.55
C LEU A 298 -20.06 -21.14 5.48
N ARG A 299 -19.50 -22.21 6.05
CA ARG A 299 -20.22 -23.14 6.96
C ARG A 299 -19.83 -22.97 8.42
N LEU A 300 -18.92 -22.05 8.71
CA LEU A 300 -18.47 -21.79 10.09
C LEU A 300 -19.61 -21.30 10.96
N ALA A 301 -19.58 -21.70 12.23
CA ALA A 301 -20.37 -21.10 13.27
C ALA A 301 -19.57 -19.96 13.91
N ILE A 302 -20.09 -18.74 13.85
CA ILE A 302 -19.51 -17.54 14.48
C ILE A 302 -20.62 -16.80 15.20
N ASP A 303 -20.39 -16.43 16.46
CA ASP A 303 -21.39 -15.75 17.27
C ASP A 303 -21.65 -14.33 16.78
N ASP A 304 -22.93 -13.94 16.73
CA ASP A 304 -23.37 -12.62 16.31
C ASP A 304 -22.69 -11.48 17.09
N LYS A 305 -22.47 -11.67 18.40
CA LYS A 305 -21.83 -10.66 19.25
C LYS A 305 -20.45 -10.27 18.75
N VAL A 306 -19.61 -11.26 18.34
CA VAL A 306 -18.24 -11.05 17.89
C VAL A 306 -18.25 -10.26 16.56
N LEU A 307 -19.10 -10.66 15.63
CA LEU A 307 -19.20 -9.98 14.34
C LEU A 307 -19.77 -8.56 14.47
N LYS A 308 -20.77 -8.35 15.32
CA LYS A 308 -21.33 -7.02 15.61
C LYS A 308 -20.30 -6.09 16.24
N GLU A 309 -19.42 -6.59 17.09
CA GLU A 309 -18.32 -5.81 17.66
C GLU A 309 -17.37 -5.36 16.57
N ILE A 310 -16.85 -6.27 15.75
CA ILE A 310 -15.94 -5.96 14.62
C ILE A 310 -16.58 -4.98 13.64
N ILE A 311 -17.84 -5.22 13.23
CA ILE A 311 -18.51 -4.35 12.26
C ILE A 311 -18.72 -2.94 12.84
N ARG A 312 -19.06 -2.81 14.11
CA ARG A 312 -19.24 -1.51 14.76
C ARG A 312 -17.97 -0.68 14.75
N ASP A 313 -16.82 -1.30 14.97
CA ASP A 313 -15.50 -0.63 14.96
C ASP A 313 -15.09 -0.10 13.58
N LEU A 314 -15.77 -0.53 12.51
CA LEU A 314 -15.50 -0.08 11.14
C LEU A 314 -16.27 1.18 10.73
N TYR A 315 -17.28 1.61 11.52
CA TYR A 315 -18.13 2.76 11.17
C TYR A 315 -18.00 3.90 12.17
N TYR A 316 -18.47 5.08 11.77
CA TYR A 316 -18.51 6.23 12.67
C TYR A 316 -19.14 5.85 14.03
N PRO A 317 -18.55 6.24 15.17
CA PRO A 317 -17.50 7.25 15.37
C PRO A 317 -16.04 6.71 15.29
N SER A 318 -15.81 5.59 14.67
CA SER A 318 -14.45 5.09 14.38
C SER A 318 -13.59 6.16 13.71
N PRO A 319 -12.30 6.28 14.07
CA PRO A 319 -11.42 7.29 13.48
C PRO A 319 -11.04 7.01 12.03
N TYR A 320 -11.23 5.76 11.57
CA TYR A 320 -10.81 5.34 10.22
C TYR A 320 -11.73 5.88 9.13
N VAL A 321 -11.11 6.38 8.07
CA VAL A 321 -11.74 6.69 6.79
C VAL A 321 -11.05 5.84 5.74
N PHE A 322 -11.61 4.66 5.46
CA PHE A 322 -10.97 3.61 4.64
C PHE A 322 -10.72 4.06 3.20
N ARG A 323 -11.47 5.00 2.68
CA ARG A 323 -11.21 5.62 1.38
C ARG A 323 -9.86 6.33 1.33
N GLU A 324 -9.48 7.00 2.44
CA GLU A 324 -8.26 7.80 2.53
C GLU A 324 -7.03 6.99 2.93
N ILE A 325 -7.21 5.77 3.50
CA ILE A 325 -6.10 4.90 3.88
C ILE A 325 -5.38 4.42 2.62
N PRO A 326 -4.08 4.75 2.44
CA PRO A 326 -3.29 4.24 1.33
C PRO A 326 -3.23 2.71 1.32
N THR A 327 -3.27 2.11 0.13
CA THR A 327 -3.22 0.64 0.00
C THR A 327 -1.91 0.07 0.57
N GLU A 328 -0.84 0.84 0.52
CA GLU A 328 0.47 0.52 1.09
C GLU A 328 0.43 0.37 2.61
N ILE A 329 -0.37 1.20 3.30
CA ILE A 329 -0.58 1.08 4.77
C ILE A 329 -1.27 -0.23 5.12
N LEU A 330 -2.25 -0.65 4.33
CA LEU A 330 -2.87 -1.97 4.53
C LEU A 330 -1.82 -3.09 4.40
N GLY A 331 -0.94 -3.01 3.39
CA GLY A 331 0.18 -3.93 3.25
C GLY A 331 1.09 -3.96 4.48
N GLN A 332 1.45 -2.79 5.04
CA GLN A 332 2.28 -2.66 6.25
C GLN A 332 1.63 -3.29 7.48
N VAL A 333 0.35 -2.98 7.71
CA VAL A 333 -0.44 -3.54 8.81
C VAL A 333 -0.49 -5.05 8.71
N TYR A 334 -0.77 -5.57 7.51
CA TYR A 334 -0.84 -7.01 7.29
C TYR A 334 0.53 -7.70 7.40
N GLU A 335 1.61 -7.08 7.00
CA GLU A 335 2.96 -7.64 7.16
C GLU A 335 3.29 -7.86 8.63
N ARG A 336 3.02 -6.86 9.47
CA ARG A 336 3.18 -6.99 10.93
C ARG A 336 2.22 -8.00 11.53
N PHE A 337 0.98 -8.04 11.07
CA PHE A 337 -0.03 -9.02 11.44
C PHE A 337 0.40 -10.46 11.09
N LEU A 338 1.06 -10.69 9.95
CA LEU A 338 1.61 -11.96 9.54
C LEU A 338 2.75 -12.46 10.46
N GLY A 339 3.33 -11.58 11.26
CA GLY A 339 4.33 -11.94 12.28
C GLY A 339 3.79 -12.82 13.41
N LYS A 340 2.47 -12.97 13.53
CA LYS A 340 1.81 -13.79 14.55
C LYS A 340 1.07 -14.97 13.95
N VAL A 341 0.85 -16.01 14.76
CA VAL A 341 0.12 -17.24 14.37
C VAL A 341 -0.85 -17.66 15.48
N ILE A 342 -1.98 -18.24 15.10
CA ILE A 342 -2.92 -18.82 16.04
C ILE A 342 -2.51 -20.26 16.28
N ARG A 343 -2.37 -20.64 17.55
CA ARG A 343 -2.15 -22.02 18.01
C ARG A 343 -3.33 -22.51 18.82
N LEU A 344 -3.57 -23.80 18.80
CA LEU A 344 -4.53 -24.47 19.67
C LEU A 344 -3.79 -25.10 20.86
N THR A 345 -4.30 -24.88 22.06
CA THR A 345 -3.86 -25.58 23.27
C THR A 345 -4.41 -27.01 23.28
N ALA A 346 -3.91 -27.86 24.17
CA ALA A 346 -4.45 -29.24 24.38
C ALA A 346 -5.96 -29.24 24.70
N GLY A 347 -6.50 -28.16 25.28
CA GLY A 347 -7.93 -27.96 25.53
C GLY A 347 -8.67 -27.25 24.37
N HIS A 348 -8.15 -27.28 23.18
CA HIS A 348 -8.73 -26.65 21.97
C HIS A 348 -9.04 -25.15 22.11
N GLN A 349 -8.26 -24.44 22.93
CA GLN A 349 -8.36 -22.98 23.06
C GLN A 349 -7.36 -22.29 22.12
N ALA A 350 -7.85 -21.32 21.36
CA ALA A 350 -6.99 -20.51 20.49
C ALA A 350 -6.12 -19.53 21.30
N LYS A 351 -4.85 -19.44 20.94
CA LYS A 351 -3.90 -18.42 21.41
C LYS A 351 -3.17 -17.81 20.24
N VAL A 352 -3.11 -16.49 20.22
CA VAL A 352 -2.31 -15.74 19.24
C VAL A 352 -0.91 -15.53 19.80
N GLU A 353 0.12 -15.99 19.11
CA GLU A 353 1.52 -15.92 19.52
C GLU A 353 2.40 -15.41 18.36
N GLU A 354 3.53 -14.79 18.68
CA GLU A 354 4.52 -14.43 17.66
C GLU A 354 5.12 -15.69 17.02
N LYS A 355 5.29 -15.65 15.70
CA LYS A 355 6.01 -16.71 14.98
C LYS A 355 7.45 -16.81 15.53
N PRO A 356 7.97 -18.04 15.77
CA PRO A 356 9.32 -18.21 16.34
C PRO A 356 10.41 -17.53 15.49
N GLU A 357 10.24 -17.51 14.18
CA GLU A 357 11.17 -16.91 13.22
C GLU A 357 11.21 -15.38 13.39
N VAL A 358 10.04 -14.74 13.50
CA VAL A 358 9.89 -13.30 13.70
C VAL A 358 10.45 -12.87 15.04
N ARG A 359 10.17 -13.63 16.09
CA ARG A 359 10.70 -13.36 17.44
C ARG A 359 12.22 -13.41 17.49
N LYS A 360 12.86 -14.34 16.74
CA LYS A 360 14.31 -14.46 16.67
C LYS A 360 14.95 -13.40 15.78
N ALA A 361 14.29 -13.00 14.72
CA ALA A 361 14.74 -11.92 13.83
C ALA A 361 14.59 -10.52 14.44
N GLY A 362 13.88 -10.41 15.58
CA GLY A 362 13.66 -9.13 16.26
C GLY A 362 12.55 -8.28 15.66
N GLY A 363 11.66 -8.86 14.86
CA GLY A 363 10.50 -8.20 14.25
C GLY A 363 10.37 -8.47 12.76
N VAL A 364 9.28 -7.96 12.18
CA VAL A 364 9.06 -7.89 10.74
C VAL A 364 9.52 -6.52 10.25
N TYR A 365 10.32 -6.45 9.21
CA TYR A 365 10.87 -5.21 8.67
C TYR A 365 10.13 -4.83 7.39
N TYR A 366 9.31 -3.80 7.48
CA TYR A 366 8.69 -3.18 6.31
C TYR A 366 9.69 -2.31 5.54
N THR A 367 9.68 -2.41 4.22
CA THR A 367 10.51 -1.57 3.37
C THR A 367 9.82 -0.23 3.11
N PRO A 368 10.41 0.92 3.51
CA PRO A 368 9.84 2.23 3.23
C PRO A 368 9.57 2.47 1.74
N THR A 369 8.44 3.07 1.42
CA THR A 369 7.95 3.27 0.06
C THR A 369 8.98 3.97 -0.83
N TYR A 370 9.68 4.99 -0.34
CA TYR A 370 10.70 5.70 -1.13
C TYR A 370 11.87 4.80 -1.57
N ILE A 371 12.18 3.74 -0.81
CA ILE A 371 13.21 2.76 -1.20
C ILE A 371 12.65 1.82 -2.27
N VAL A 372 11.40 1.39 -2.12
CA VAL A 372 10.71 0.60 -3.15
C VAL A 372 10.69 1.38 -4.47
N ASP A 373 10.28 2.64 -4.43
CA ASP A 373 10.21 3.53 -5.59
C ASP A 373 11.59 3.71 -6.26
N TYR A 374 12.63 3.89 -5.44
CA TYR A 374 14.00 3.99 -5.95
C TYR A 374 14.44 2.71 -6.67
N ILE A 375 14.22 1.54 -6.08
CA ILE A 375 14.58 0.25 -6.67
C ILE A 375 13.76 0.00 -7.95
N VAL A 376 12.46 0.23 -7.92
CA VAL A 376 11.57 0.07 -9.07
C VAL A 376 11.98 0.99 -10.22
N LYS A 377 12.23 2.27 -9.94
CA LYS A 377 12.67 3.24 -10.95
C LYS A 377 13.98 2.81 -11.62
N ASN A 378 14.93 2.29 -10.84
CA ASN A 378 16.26 1.90 -11.35
C ASN A 378 16.32 0.46 -11.90
N THR A 379 15.21 -0.28 -11.91
CA THR A 379 15.07 -1.61 -12.52
C THR A 379 13.97 -1.61 -13.58
N VAL A 380 12.72 -1.56 -13.16
CA VAL A 380 11.55 -1.56 -14.04
C VAL A 380 11.53 -0.32 -14.94
N GLY A 381 11.86 0.86 -14.37
CA GLY A 381 11.92 2.12 -15.12
C GLY A 381 12.88 2.05 -16.30
N LEU A 382 14.07 1.47 -16.10
CA LEU A 382 15.06 1.29 -17.17
C LEU A 382 14.59 0.31 -18.25
N LEU A 383 13.79 -0.69 -17.89
CA LEU A 383 13.21 -1.62 -18.87
C LEU A 383 12.12 -0.97 -19.73
N LEU A 384 11.50 0.10 -19.25
CA LEU A 384 10.43 0.81 -19.95
C LEU A 384 10.93 1.93 -20.87
N GLU A 385 12.20 2.33 -20.76
CA GLU A 385 12.78 3.37 -21.61
C GLU A 385 12.61 3.06 -23.10
N GLY A 386 11.99 3.97 -23.83
CA GLY A 386 11.75 3.85 -25.28
C GLY A 386 10.73 2.80 -25.70
N LYS A 387 10.01 2.17 -24.77
CA LYS A 387 8.98 1.16 -25.09
C LYS A 387 7.61 1.74 -25.32
N THR A 388 6.81 0.95 -26.03
CA THR A 388 5.35 1.13 -26.16
C THR A 388 4.60 0.25 -25.16
N PRO A 389 3.33 0.54 -24.84
CA PRO A 389 2.50 -0.33 -23.98
C PRO A 389 2.45 -1.80 -24.44
N ARG A 390 2.43 -2.03 -25.74
CA ARG A 390 2.46 -3.39 -26.31
C ARG A 390 3.75 -4.14 -25.99
N GLU A 391 4.89 -3.47 -26.02
CA GLU A 391 6.19 -4.06 -25.67
C GLU A 391 6.32 -4.19 -24.15
N ALA A 392 5.82 -3.22 -23.39
CA ALA A 392 5.78 -3.27 -21.93
C ALA A 392 4.94 -4.46 -21.42
N ALA A 393 3.86 -4.81 -22.08
CA ALA A 393 3.03 -5.99 -21.74
C ALA A 393 3.81 -7.33 -21.79
N GLY A 394 4.94 -7.38 -22.51
CA GLY A 394 5.84 -8.53 -22.55
C GLY A 394 6.75 -8.67 -21.34
N LEU A 395 6.94 -7.62 -20.54
CA LEU A 395 7.86 -7.61 -19.39
C LEU A 395 7.30 -8.46 -18.24
N LYS A 396 8.19 -9.19 -17.56
CA LYS A 396 7.87 -10.05 -16.41
C LYS A 396 8.68 -9.63 -15.20
N ILE A 397 8.00 -9.13 -14.19
CA ILE A 397 8.58 -8.61 -12.95
C ILE A 397 8.25 -9.61 -11.84
N LEU A 398 9.24 -9.96 -11.02
CA LEU A 398 9.11 -10.94 -9.94
C LEU A 398 9.60 -10.37 -8.62
N ASP A 399 8.86 -10.70 -7.55
CA ASP A 399 9.38 -10.72 -6.18
C ASP A 399 9.35 -12.16 -5.65
N PRO A 400 10.52 -12.81 -5.43
CA PRO A 400 10.59 -14.20 -4.99
C PRO A 400 10.37 -14.39 -3.47
N ALA A 401 10.17 -13.34 -2.71
CA ALA A 401 9.84 -13.32 -1.28
C ALA A 401 8.91 -12.17 -0.99
N CYS A 402 7.72 -12.19 -1.64
CA CYS A 402 6.89 -10.99 -1.80
C CYS A 402 6.22 -10.50 -0.50
N GLY A 403 6.14 -11.31 0.55
CA GLY A 403 5.53 -10.91 1.82
C GLY A 403 4.13 -10.36 1.64
N SER A 404 3.90 -9.14 2.10
CA SER A 404 2.65 -8.37 1.92
C SER A 404 2.49 -7.74 0.52
N GLY A 405 3.49 -7.88 -0.36
CA GLY A 405 3.45 -7.37 -1.73
C GLY A 405 3.96 -5.94 -1.93
N SER A 406 4.68 -5.36 -0.99
CA SER A 406 5.13 -3.96 -1.04
C SER A 406 5.89 -3.62 -2.33
N PHE A 407 6.86 -4.45 -2.73
CA PHE A 407 7.60 -4.26 -3.98
C PHE A 407 6.72 -4.43 -5.22
N LEU A 408 5.80 -5.40 -5.19
CA LEU A 408 4.87 -5.65 -6.30
C LEU A 408 3.86 -4.50 -6.46
N LEU A 409 3.37 -3.94 -5.35
CA LEU A 409 2.52 -2.75 -5.36
C LEU A 409 3.25 -1.53 -5.96
N GLY A 410 4.50 -1.29 -5.54
CA GLY A 410 5.32 -0.21 -6.08
C GLY A 410 5.62 -0.38 -7.57
N ALA A 411 5.96 -1.60 -8.01
CA ALA A 411 6.18 -1.89 -9.42
C ALA A 411 4.89 -1.74 -10.24
N TYR A 412 3.76 -2.19 -9.70
CA TYR A 412 2.46 -2.06 -10.35
C TYR A 412 2.03 -0.59 -10.46
N GLN A 413 2.18 0.21 -9.39
CA GLN A 413 1.92 1.65 -9.44
C GLN A 413 2.78 2.35 -10.51
N TYR A 414 4.07 2.04 -10.54
CA TYR A 414 4.99 2.61 -11.53
C TYR A 414 4.55 2.28 -12.97
N LEU A 415 4.10 1.06 -13.22
CA LEU A 415 3.57 0.65 -14.52
C LEU A 415 2.27 1.40 -14.85
N LEU A 416 1.34 1.56 -13.90
CA LEU A 416 0.10 2.31 -14.10
C LEU A 416 0.38 3.77 -14.47
N ASP A 417 1.30 4.42 -13.76
CA ASP A 417 1.69 5.82 -14.02
C ASP A 417 2.35 5.97 -15.40
N TRP A 418 3.27 5.05 -15.73
CA TRP A 418 3.93 5.04 -17.02
C TRP A 418 2.94 4.84 -18.18
N HIS A 419 2.01 3.91 -18.07
CA HIS A 419 0.97 3.68 -19.09
C HIS A 419 0.05 4.89 -19.24
N THR A 420 -0.39 5.46 -18.10
CA THR A 420 -1.22 6.67 -18.10
C THR A 420 -0.51 7.82 -18.81
N GLN A 421 0.75 8.07 -18.50
CA GLN A 421 1.55 9.10 -19.12
C GLN A 421 1.76 8.83 -20.62
N TRP A 422 2.05 7.58 -20.98
CA TRP A 422 2.27 7.22 -22.38
C TRP A 422 1.00 7.43 -23.21
N TYR A 423 -0.15 6.90 -22.79
CA TYR A 423 -1.42 7.04 -23.51
C TYR A 423 -1.87 8.49 -23.61
N SER A 424 -1.70 9.27 -22.54
CA SER A 424 -2.07 10.70 -22.51
C SER A 424 -1.19 11.55 -23.44
N GLY A 425 0.07 11.14 -23.66
CA GLY A 425 1.02 11.83 -24.55
C GLY A 425 0.95 11.40 -26.03
N HIS A 426 0.20 10.33 -26.37
CA HIS A 426 0.20 9.72 -27.72
C HIS A 426 -1.21 9.54 -28.26
N GLU A 427 -1.82 10.61 -28.80
CA GLU A 427 -3.18 10.59 -29.40
C GLU A 427 -4.24 9.95 -28.46
N PRO A 428 -4.49 10.53 -27.26
CA PRO A 428 -5.32 9.90 -26.25
C PRO A 428 -6.74 9.55 -26.72
N GLU A 429 -7.32 10.35 -27.60
CA GLU A 429 -8.65 10.11 -28.16
C GLU A 429 -8.75 8.78 -28.95
N ARG A 430 -7.66 8.32 -29.52
CA ARG A 430 -7.58 7.04 -30.21
C ARG A 430 -7.68 5.88 -29.24
N TRP A 431 -7.03 5.99 -28.07
CA TRP A 431 -6.96 4.97 -27.04
C TRP A 431 -8.21 4.94 -26.15
N ALA A 432 -8.99 6.03 -26.16
CA ALA A 432 -10.27 6.13 -25.47
C ALA A 432 -11.44 5.55 -26.27
N LYS A 433 -11.21 5.09 -27.51
CA LYS A 433 -12.25 4.56 -28.41
C LYS A 433 -12.02 3.07 -28.68
N GLY A 434 -13.07 2.35 -29.10
CA GLY A 434 -13.00 0.95 -29.52
C GLY A 434 -13.77 0.02 -28.60
N LYS A 435 -13.64 -1.30 -28.84
CA LYS A 435 -14.33 -2.32 -28.03
C LYS A 435 -13.70 -2.50 -26.65
N THR A 436 -12.40 -2.30 -26.54
CA THR A 436 -11.62 -2.41 -25.30
C THR A 436 -10.71 -1.19 -25.19
N PRO A 437 -11.25 -0.03 -24.78
CA PRO A 437 -10.43 1.18 -24.65
C PRO A 437 -9.42 1.01 -23.49
N ALA A 438 -8.19 1.49 -23.71
CA ALA A 438 -7.16 1.46 -22.68
C ALA A 438 -7.36 2.56 -21.63
N ILE A 439 -7.88 3.72 -22.08
CA ILE A 439 -8.14 4.89 -21.26
C ILE A 439 -9.57 5.39 -21.47
N TYR A 440 -10.07 6.18 -20.52
CA TYR A 440 -11.32 6.93 -20.64
C TYR A 440 -11.13 8.36 -20.14
N GLN A 441 -11.94 9.29 -20.64
CA GLN A 441 -11.92 10.65 -20.15
C GLN A 441 -12.82 10.78 -18.92
N ALA A 442 -12.25 11.17 -17.78
CA ALA A 442 -13.00 11.44 -16.56
C ALA A 442 -13.76 12.78 -16.64
N GLN A 443 -14.70 13.03 -15.72
CA GLN A 443 -15.52 14.25 -15.71
C GLN A 443 -14.69 15.56 -15.65
N GLY A 444 -13.48 15.50 -15.09
CA GLY A 444 -12.52 16.63 -15.07
C GLY A 444 -11.76 16.87 -16.38
N GLY A 445 -12.00 16.06 -17.42
CA GLY A 445 -11.32 16.16 -18.71
C GLY A 445 -10.03 15.33 -18.81
N ASP A 446 -9.53 14.78 -17.73
CA ASP A 446 -8.31 13.98 -17.68
C ASP A 446 -8.54 12.56 -18.17
N TYR A 447 -7.47 11.95 -18.70
CA TYR A 447 -7.50 10.54 -19.10
C TYR A 447 -7.04 9.62 -17.98
N ARG A 448 -7.81 8.55 -17.75
CA ARG A 448 -7.53 7.51 -16.76
C ARG A 448 -7.52 6.15 -17.43
N LEU A 449 -6.71 5.23 -16.90
CA LEU A 449 -6.72 3.83 -17.35
C LEU A 449 -8.06 3.18 -17.02
N THR A 450 -8.58 2.38 -17.95
CA THR A 450 -9.75 1.55 -17.67
C THR A 450 -9.38 0.43 -16.70
N THR A 451 -10.36 -0.10 -15.95
CA THR A 451 -10.13 -1.27 -15.08
C THR A 451 -9.64 -2.47 -15.88
N THR A 452 -10.07 -2.61 -17.12
CA THR A 452 -9.61 -3.67 -18.04
C THR A 452 -8.12 -3.53 -18.31
N GLU A 453 -7.64 -2.33 -18.62
CA GLU A 453 -6.21 -2.09 -18.85
C GLU A 453 -5.38 -2.29 -17.58
N LYS A 454 -5.86 -1.79 -16.42
CA LYS A 454 -5.21 -2.04 -15.11
C LYS A 454 -5.06 -3.55 -14.84
N LYS A 455 -6.12 -4.34 -15.08
CA LYS A 455 -6.08 -5.81 -14.95
C LYS A 455 -5.05 -6.44 -15.89
N GLN A 456 -5.01 -6.01 -17.14
CA GLN A 456 -4.07 -6.52 -18.14
C GLN A 456 -2.62 -6.25 -17.74
N ILE A 457 -2.31 -5.03 -17.29
CA ILE A 457 -0.98 -4.66 -16.78
C ILE A 457 -0.60 -5.56 -15.60
N LEU A 458 -1.52 -5.74 -14.64
CA LEU A 458 -1.28 -6.59 -13.48
C LEU A 458 -0.98 -8.04 -13.87
N LEU A 459 -1.86 -8.66 -14.66
CA LEU A 459 -1.72 -10.06 -15.09
C LEU A 459 -0.49 -10.30 -15.97
N ASN A 460 -0.17 -9.35 -16.82
CA ASN A 460 0.94 -9.50 -17.75
C ASN A 460 2.30 -9.34 -17.06
N ASN A 461 2.41 -8.41 -16.11
CA ASN A 461 3.71 -7.94 -15.66
C ASN A 461 4.09 -8.39 -14.25
N ILE A 462 3.15 -8.53 -13.31
CA ILE A 462 3.42 -8.68 -11.88
C ILE A 462 3.35 -10.15 -11.46
N HIS A 463 4.42 -10.64 -10.82
CA HIS A 463 4.54 -12.03 -10.34
C HIS A 463 5.18 -12.04 -8.96
N GLY A 464 4.72 -12.92 -8.08
CA GLY A 464 5.25 -13.06 -6.73
C GLY A 464 5.22 -14.49 -6.24
N VAL A 465 6.17 -14.82 -5.36
CA VAL A 465 6.19 -16.09 -4.63
C VAL A 465 6.52 -15.81 -3.18
N ASP A 466 5.78 -16.45 -2.28
CA ASP A 466 6.10 -16.45 -0.86
C ASP A 466 5.86 -17.82 -0.25
N ILE A 467 6.64 -18.18 0.77
CA ILE A 467 6.51 -19.45 1.48
C ILE A 467 5.26 -19.48 2.36
N ASP A 468 4.81 -18.32 2.84
CA ASP A 468 3.65 -18.15 3.71
C ASP A 468 2.37 -17.95 2.89
N ALA A 469 1.46 -18.90 2.98
CA ALA A 469 0.16 -18.82 2.29
C ALA A 469 -0.66 -17.58 2.71
N GLN A 470 -0.54 -17.13 3.97
CA GLN A 470 -1.22 -15.92 4.43
C GLN A 470 -0.66 -14.67 3.76
N ALA A 471 0.67 -14.59 3.59
CA ALA A 471 1.32 -13.50 2.88
C ALA A 471 0.87 -13.42 1.41
N VAL A 472 0.74 -14.58 0.76
CA VAL A 472 0.22 -14.68 -0.61
C VAL A 472 -1.20 -14.11 -0.73
N GLU A 473 -2.10 -14.45 0.19
CA GLU A 473 -3.47 -13.93 0.16
C GLU A 473 -3.52 -12.42 0.43
N VAL A 474 -2.69 -11.92 1.35
CA VAL A 474 -2.54 -10.47 1.60
C VAL A 474 -2.03 -9.73 0.36
N THR A 475 -1.02 -10.28 -0.32
CA THR A 475 -0.51 -9.69 -1.56
C THR A 475 -1.61 -9.63 -2.65
N LYS A 476 -2.39 -10.71 -2.81
CA LYS A 476 -3.53 -10.72 -3.74
C LYS A 476 -4.59 -9.69 -3.35
N LEU A 477 -4.92 -9.57 -2.07
CA LEU A 477 -5.85 -8.56 -1.55
C LEU A 477 -5.37 -7.14 -1.88
N SER A 478 -4.12 -6.82 -1.55
CA SER A 478 -3.53 -5.50 -1.76
C SER A 478 -3.50 -5.12 -3.24
N LEU A 479 -3.08 -6.04 -4.13
CA LEU A 479 -3.10 -5.83 -5.58
C LEU A 479 -4.52 -5.66 -6.12
N SER A 480 -5.50 -6.42 -5.60
CA SER A 480 -6.91 -6.29 -5.97
C SER A 480 -7.49 -4.92 -5.58
N LEU A 481 -7.20 -4.46 -4.36
CA LEU A 481 -7.59 -3.12 -3.90
C LEU A 481 -6.95 -2.00 -4.72
N LYS A 482 -5.71 -2.22 -5.21
CA LYS A 482 -5.01 -1.28 -6.08
C LYS A 482 -5.65 -1.20 -7.48
N VAL A 483 -6.16 -2.30 -8.04
CA VAL A 483 -6.94 -2.28 -9.30
C VAL A 483 -8.19 -1.40 -9.14
N LEU A 484 -8.86 -1.49 -8.00
CA LEU A 484 -10.09 -0.75 -7.71
C LEU A 484 -9.87 0.70 -7.29
N GLU A 485 -8.62 1.12 -7.12
CA GLU A 485 -8.30 2.50 -6.74
C GLU A 485 -8.74 3.49 -7.82
N GLY A 486 -9.54 4.50 -7.41
CA GLY A 486 -10.13 5.48 -8.31
C GLY A 486 -11.35 5.00 -9.11
N GLU A 487 -11.85 3.79 -8.87
CA GLU A 487 -13.09 3.27 -9.47
C GLU A 487 -14.32 3.64 -8.61
N SER A 488 -15.50 3.67 -9.26
CA SER A 488 -16.81 3.88 -8.64
C SER A 488 -17.79 2.78 -9.03
N GLN A 489 -18.96 2.76 -8.39
CA GLN A 489 -20.04 1.83 -8.75
C GLN A 489 -20.46 2.01 -10.20
N GLU A 490 -20.49 3.23 -10.71
CA GLU A 490 -20.85 3.53 -12.09
C GLU A 490 -19.79 3.03 -13.07
N SER A 491 -18.49 3.27 -12.80
CA SER A 491 -17.40 2.82 -13.67
C SER A 491 -17.34 1.30 -13.75
N ILE A 492 -17.48 0.61 -12.62
CA ILE A 492 -17.49 -0.85 -12.56
C ILE A 492 -18.79 -1.42 -13.17
N GLY A 493 -19.94 -0.82 -12.88
CA GLY A 493 -21.25 -1.24 -13.43
C GLY A 493 -21.31 -1.12 -14.95
N ALA A 494 -20.80 -0.04 -15.52
CA ALA A 494 -20.68 0.16 -16.95
C ALA A 494 -19.80 -0.91 -17.62
N GLN A 495 -18.68 -1.26 -16.98
CA GLN A 495 -17.77 -2.29 -17.49
C GLN A 495 -18.36 -3.70 -17.37
N LEU A 496 -19.00 -4.06 -16.26
CA LEU A 496 -19.71 -5.33 -16.08
C LEU A 496 -20.86 -5.49 -17.08
N GLY A 497 -21.61 -4.42 -17.36
CA GLY A 497 -22.71 -4.42 -18.32
C GLY A 497 -22.25 -4.56 -19.77
N LEU A 498 -21.17 -3.89 -20.15
CA LEU A 498 -20.64 -3.88 -21.52
C LEU A 498 -19.83 -5.13 -21.87
N PHE A 499 -19.04 -5.67 -20.94
CA PHE A 499 -18.06 -6.73 -21.24
C PHE A 499 -18.37 -8.09 -20.62
N LYS A 500 -19.35 -8.19 -19.72
CA LYS A 500 -19.65 -9.40 -18.92
C LYS A 500 -18.44 -9.96 -18.16
N GLU A 501 -17.45 -9.13 -17.91
CA GLU A 501 -16.24 -9.50 -17.17
C GLU A 501 -16.34 -9.02 -15.72
N ARG A 502 -15.91 -9.86 -14.78
CA ARG A 502 -15.83 -9.51 -13.37
C ARG A 502 -14.76 -8.42 -13.12
N ALA A 503 -14.95 -7.63 -12.07
CA ALA A 503 -14.15 -6.42 -11.83
C ALA A 503 -12.67 -6.72 -11.52
N LEU A 504 -12.35 -7.86 -10.91
CA LEU A 504 -10.98 -8.23 -10.51
C LEU A 504 -10.47 -9.46 -11.29
N PRO A 505 -9.14 -9.58 -11.47
CA PRO A 505 -8.52 -10.76 -12.07
C PRO A 505 -8.31 -11.88 -11.04
N ASP A 506 -8.24 -13.13 -11.49
CA ASP A 506 -7.68 -14.22 -10.71
C ASP A 506 -6.14 -14.11 -10.70
N LEU A 507 -5.56 -13.90 -9.51
CA LEU A 507 -4.11 -13.75 -9.32
C LEU A 507 -3.42 -15.07 -8.94
N GLY A 508 -4.12 -16.21 -8.91
CA GLY A 508 -3.57 -17.49 -8.50
C GLY A 508 -2.43 -18.00 -9.37
N LYS A 509 -2.33 -17.54 -10.64
CA LYS A 509 -1.20 -17.85 -11.53
C LYS A 509 -0.04 -16.88 -11.39
N ASN A 510 -0.28 -15.69 -10.87
CA ASN A 510 0.70 -14.63 -10.74
C ASN A 510 1.38 -14.64 -9.37
N ILE A 511 0.58 -14.81 -8.30
CA ILE A 511 1.05 -14.78 -6.92
C ILE A 511 0.84 -16.19 -6.33
N GLN A 512 1.95 -16.88 -6.05
CA GLN A 512 1.95 -18.30 -5.70
C GLN A 512 2.61 -18.55 -4.36
N CYS A 513 2.15 -19.62 -3.69
CA CYS A 513 2.69 -20.07 -2.42
C CYS A 513 3.75 -21.17 -2.66
N GLY A 514 4.97 -20.96 -2.13
CA GLY A 514 6.02 -21.95 -2.21
C GLY A 514 7.38 -21.46 -1.75
N ASN A 515 8.27 -22.39 -1.47
CA ASN A 515 9.64 -22.10 -1.07
C ASN A 515 10.50 -21.77 -2.30
N SER A 516 10.82 -20.52 -2.46
CA SER A 516 11.60 -20.01 -3.59
C SER A 516 12.97 -20.65 -3.76
N LEU A 517 13.55 -21.18 -2.68
CA LEU A 517 14.90 -21.72 -2.66
C LEU A 517 14.96 -23.25 -2.84
N ILE A 518 13.88 -23.97 -2.53
CA ILE A 518 13.86 -25.43 -2.50
C ILE A 518 12.91 -25.97 -3.57
N GLY A 519 13.46 -26.80 -4.46
CA GLY A 519 12.72 -27.46 -5.53
C GLY A 519 12.13 -28.80 -5.10
N LEU A 520 11.31 -29.41 -5.99
CA LEU A 520 10.67 -30.71 -5.74
C LEU A 520 11.69 -31.85 -5.62
N ASP A 521 12.89 -31.71 -6.21
CA ASP A 521 14.04 -32.59 -6.12
C ASP A 521 14.55 -32.75 -4.67
N TYR A 522 14.17 -31.90 -3.74
CA TYR A 522 14.41 -32.10 -2.31
C TYR A 522 13.85 -33.40 -1.77
N PHE A 523 12.78 -33.91 -2.35
CA PHE A 523 12.13 -35.14 -1.96
C PHE A 523 12.55 -36.36 -2.79
N GLU A 524 13.43 -36.19 -3.79
CA GLU A 524 13.92 -37.29 -4.60
C GLU A 524 14.69 -38.33 -3.75
N GLY A 525 14.39 -39.63 -3.95
CA GLY A 525 14.98 -40.71 -3.20
C GLY A 525 14.41 -40.95 -1.79
N ARG A 526 13.45 -40.16 -1.34
CA ARG A 526 12.75 -40.38 -0.06
C ARG A 526 11.49 -41.22 -0.29
N MET A 527 11.46 -42.40 0.32
CA MET A 527 10.24 -43.20 0.35
C MET A 527 9.26 -42.61 1.38
N PHE A 528 8.16 -41.99 0.92
CA PHE A 528 7.08 -41.45 1.75
C PHE A 528 7.52 -40.30 2.67
N PRO A 529 7.81 -39.09 2.12
CA PRO A 529 7.95 -37.91 2.94
C PRO A 529 6.63 -37.63 3.69
N ASP A 530 6.76 -37.32 5.00
CA ASP A 530 5.64 -36.98 5.83
C ASP A 530 4.87 -35.75 5.27
N GLU A 531 3.55 -35.77 5.36
CA GLU A 531 2.71 -34.70 4.86
C GLU A 531 3.00 -33.36 5.55
N GLU A 532 3.33 -33.41 6.84
CA GLU A 532 3.74 -32.26 7.63
C GLU A 532 5.10 -31.71 7.16
N GLU A 533 6.05 -32.58 6.79
CA GLU A 533 7.33 -32.15 6.21
C GLU A 533 7.14 -31.53 4.83
N ARG A 534 6.32 -32.12 3.97
CA ARG A 534 5.98 -31.52 2.65
C ARG A 534 5.43 -30.13 2.78
N TYR A 535 4.54 -29.95 3.73
CA TYR A 535 3.94 -28.64 4.00
C TYR A 535 4.96 -27.64 4.55
N ARG A 536 5.78 -28.05 5.53
CA ARG A 536 6.81 -27.20 6.15
C ARG A 536 7.89 -26.76 5.16
N VAL A 537 8.34 -27.67 4.28
CA VAL A 537 9.32 -27.38 3.23
C VAL A 537 8.70 -26.53 2.13
N ASN A 538 7.46 -26.80 1.77
CA ASN A 538 6.67 -26.13 0.73
C ASN A 538 7.47 -25.96 -0.59
N ALA A 539 8.11 -27.06 -1.04
CA ALA A 539 8.99 -27.06 -2.21
C ALA A 539 8.29 -26.53 -3.47
N PHE A 540 8.99 -25.73 -4.27
CA PHE A 540 8.38 -24.97 -5.36
C PHE A 540 9.01 -25.27 -6.73
N ASN A 541 8.16 -25.54 -7.73
CA ASN A 541 8.60 -25.77 -9.10
C ASN A 541 8.39 -24.54 -9.97
N TRP A 542 9.42 -23.74 -10.12
CA TRP A 542 9.40 -22.49 -10.89
C TRP A 542 8.94 -22.66 -12.33
N LYS A 543 9.41 -23.71 -13.03
CA LYS A 543 9.08 -23.94 -14.45
C LYS A 543 7.63 -24.37 -14.64
N ALA A 544 7.10 -25.16 -13.72
CA ALA A 544 5.70 -25.56 -13.74
C ALA A 544 4.77 -24.42 -13.34
N ALA A 545 5.20 -23.58 -12.40
CA ALA A 545 4.44 -22.43 -11.91
C ALA A 545 4.34 -21.31 -12.97
N PHE A 546 5.43 -21.02 -13.68
CA PHE A 546 5.53 -19.93 -14.64
C PHE A 546 6.02 -20.39 -16.02
N PRO A 547 5.32 -21.33 -16.69
CA PRO A 547 5.81 -21.98 -17.92
C PRO A 547 6.05 -20.98 -19.05
N GLN A 548 5.18 -19.96 -19.18
CA GLN A 548 5.29 -18.93 -20.21
C GLN A 548 6.54 -18.05 -19.99
N VAL A 549 6.84 -17.69 -18.75
CA VAL A 549 8.02 -16.88 -18.40
C VAL A 549 9.30 -17.61 -18.77
N PHE A 550 9.40 -18.89 -18.40
CA PHE A 550 10.60 -19.69 -18.69
C PHE A 550 10.73 -20.07 -20.16
N SER A 551 9.64 -20.16 -20.92
CA SER A 551 9.71 -20.31 -22.39
C SER A 551 10.31 -19.08 -23.07
N MET A 552 10.23 -17.90 -22.44
CA MET A 552 10.82 -16.65 -22.89
C MET A 552 12.21 -16.35 -22.28
N GLY A 553 12.79 -17.31 -21.56
CA GLY A 553 14.13 -17.24 -20.99
C GLY A 553 14.23 -16.75 -19.54
N GLY A 554 13.12 -16.46 -18.87
CA GLY A 554 13.08 -16.00 -17.48
C GLY A 554 12.42 -14.64 -17.28
N PHE A 555 12.60 -14.06 -16.09
CA PHE A 555 12.02 -12.75 -15.73
C PHE A 555 12.88 -11.59 -16.25
N ASP A 556 12.23 -10.47 -16.54
CA ASP A 556 12.89 -9.22 -16.97
C ASP A 556 13.46 -8.44 -15.80
N ALA A 557 12.75 -8.46 -14.67
CA ALA A 557 13.19 -7.86 -13.42
C ALA A 557 12.89 -8.78 -12.25
N VAL A 558 13.81 -8.81 -11.26
CA VAL A 558 13.59 -9.42 -9.95
C VAL A 558 13.90 -8.37 -8.89
N ILE A 559 12.91 -8.00 -8.09
CA ILE A 559 13.00 -6.98 -7.05
C ILE A 559 12.55 -7.59 -5.73
N SER A 560 13.26 -7.36 -4.63
CA SER A 560 12.89 -7.97 -3.35
C SER A 560 13.61 -7.35 -2.15
N ASN A 561 13.00 -7.56 -0.98
CA ASN A 561 13.64 -7.53 0.33
C ASN A 561 13.62 -8.96 0.90
N PRO A 562 14.60 -9.83 0.57
CA PRO A 562 14.57 -11.22 1.00
C PRO A 562 14.76 -11.35 2.52
N PRO A 563 14.28 -12.45 3.15
CA PRO A 563 14.42 -12.63 4.59
C PRO A 563 15.88 -12.79 5.01
N TYR A 564 16.26 -12.17 6.13
CA TYR A 564 17.60 -12.27 6.74
C TYR A 564 17.55 -13.25 7.92
N GLY A 565 18.63 -14.04 8.10
CA GLY A 565 18.76 -14.93 9.25
C GLY A 565 17.74 -16.07 9.30
N ALA A 566 17.15 -16.47 8.18
CA ALA A 566 16.24 -17.60 8.11
C ALA A 566 16.96 -18.87 8.59
N GLN A 567 16.27 -19.65 9.44
CA GLN A 567 16.80 -20.92 9.95
C GLN A 567 16.36 -22.07 9.05
N PHE A 568 17.33 -22.86 8.64
CA PHE A 568 17.12 -24.05 7.85
C PHE A 568 17.32 -25.31 8.72
N SER A 569 16.56 -26.37 8.48
CA SER A 569 16.85 -27.68 9.06
C SER A 569 18.19 -28.20 8.52
N ASN A 570 18.74 -29.22 9.17
CA ASN A 570 20.00 -29.85 8.69
C ASN A 570 19.87 -30.37 7.26
N GLU A 571 18.71 -30.94 6.92
CA GLU A 571 18.40 -31.45 5.58
C GLU A 571 18.30 -30.33 4.55
N MET A 572 17.59 -29.23 4.90
CA MET A 572 17.53 -28.04 4.05
C MET A 572 18.90 -27.42 3.87
N THR A 573 19.69 -27.33 4.92
CA THR A 573 21.08 -26.83 4.87
C THR A 573 21.92 -27.64 3.90
N THR A 574 21.85 -28.98 3.97
CA THR A 574 22.54 -29.89 3.06
C THR A 574 22.08 -29.68 1.60
N TYR A 575 20.77 -29.55 1.39
CA TYR A 575 20.22 -29.26 0.07
C TYR A 575 20.76 -27.93 -0.49
N LEU A 576 20.74 -26.85 0.31
CA LEU A 576 21.22 -25.54 -0.11
C LEU A 576 22.72 -25.56 -0.44
N HIS A 577 23.54 -26.23 0.35
CA HIS A 577 24.99 -26.44 0.03
C HIS A 577 25.21 -27.13 -1.30
N ASN A 578 24.38 -28.09 -1.67
CA ASN A 578 24.52 -28.84 -2.91
C ASN A 578 24.03 -28.08 -4.14
N HIS A 579 23.12 -27.12 -3.97
CA HIS A 579 22.43 -26.44 -5.08
C HIS A 579 22.87 -24.97 -5.30
N TYR A 580 23.48 -24.33 -4.29
CA TYR A 580 23.86 -22.92 -4.38
C TYR A 580 25.36 -22.73 -4.07
N LYS A 581 26.06 -22.06 -4.96
CA LYS A 581 27.49 -21.75 -4.83
C LYS A 581 27.77 -20.72 -3.75
N THR A 582 26.80 -19.86 -3.47
CA THR A 582 26.91 -18.77 -2.50
C THR A 582 26.61 -19.19 -1.06
N PHE A 583 25.99 -20.37 -0.87
CA PHE A 583 25.66 -20.91 0.43
C PHE A 583 26.87 -21.66 1.01
N VAL A 584 27.69 -20.94 1.75
CA VAL A 584 28.89 -21.50 2.43
C VAL A 584 28.63 -21.56 3.95
N TRP A 585 29.57 -22.07 4.71
CA TRP A 585 29.49 -22.22 6.16
C TRP A 585 28.86 -21.02 6.86
N ARG A 586 27.81 -21.24 7.66
CA ARG A 586 26.91 -20.23 8.26
C ARG A 586 26.22 -19.32 7.23
N GLY A 587 25.83 -19.89 6.08
CA GLY A 587 25.19 -19.15 5.00
C GLY A 587 23.93 -18.44 5.43
N GLU A 588 23.88 -17.14 5.15
CA GLU A 588 22.70 -16.28 5.35
C GLU A 588 21.70 -16.49 4.19
N SER A 589 20.42 -16.51 4.50
CA SER A 589 19.36 -16.75 3.51
C SER A 589 19.37 -15.76 2.35
N TYR A 590 19.63 -14.49 2.61
CA TYR A 590 19.64 -13.45 1.57
C TYR A 590 20.70 -13.71 0.48
N LEU A 591 21.84 -14.35 0.81
CA LEU A 591 22.87 -14.68 -0.17
C LEU A 591 22.33 -15.66 -1.22
N VAL A 592 21.58 -16.66 -0.76
CA VAL A 592 20.96 -17.67 -1.62
C VAL A 592 19.86 -17.03 -2.48
N PHE A 593 19.10 -16.09 -1.91
CA PHE A 593 18.09 -15.34 -2.68
C PHE A 593 18.70 -14.50 -3.80
N VAL A 594 19.88 -13.90 -3.60
CA VAL A 594 20.58 -13.16 -4.65
C VAL A 594 21.02 -14.10 -5.79
N GLU A 595 21.60 -15.28 -5.48
CA GLU A 595 21.94 -16.27 -6.50
C GLU A 595 20.68 -16.81 -7.20
N LYS A 596 19.61 -17.07 -6.44
CA LYS A 596 18.33 -17.52 -7.00
C LYS A 596 17.74 -16.48 -7.94
N ALA A 597 17.72 -15.19 -7.54
CA ALA A 597 17.24 -14.10 -8.38
C ALA A 597 17.99 -14.03 -9.72
N HIS A 598 19.33 -14.12 -9.68
CA HIS A 598 20.14 -14.17 -10.89
C HIS A 598 19.78 -15.36 -11.79
N ASN A 599 19.53 -16.54 -11.21
CA ASN A 599 19.18 -17.75 -11.96
C ASN A 599 17.76 -17.70 -12.56
N LEU A 600 16.87 -16.86 -12.02
CA LEU A 600 15.51 -16.64 -12.53
C LEU A 600 15.44 -15.56 -13.61
N LEU A 601 16.45 -14.71 -13.71
CA LEU A 601 16.51 -13.66 -14.72
C LEU A 601 16.88 -14.21 -16.10
N LYS A 602 16.29 -13.62 -17.11
CA LYS A 602 16.79 -13.76 -18.47
C LYS A 602 18.05 -12.91 -18.70
N THR A 603 18.83 -13.26 -19.73
CA THR A 603 20.00 -12.47 -20.09
C THR A 603 19.62 -11.01 -20.37
N GLY A 604 20.31 -10.08 -19.71
CA GLY A 604 20.03 -8.65 -19.82
C GLY A 604 18.94 -8.12 -18.86
N GLY A 605 18.33 -9.01 -18.06
CA GLY A 605 17.38 -8.63 -17.02
C GLY A 605 18.04 -7.90 -15.85
N PHE A 606 17.24 -7.20 -15.06
CA PHE A 606 17.68 -6.43 -13.90
C PHE A 606 17.27 -7.10 -12.59
N PHE A 607 18.12 -7.01 -11.56
CA PHE A 607 17.68 -7.27 -10.20
C PHE A 607 17.96 -6.06 -9.28
N GLY A 608 17.08 -5.84 -8.31
CA GLY A 608 17.17 -4.77 -7.34
C GLY A 608 16.80 -5.30 -5.96
N PHE A 609 17.78 -5.41 -5.05
CA PHE A 609 17.60 -6.01 -3.75
C PHE A 609 18.01 -5.05 -2.64
N ILE A 610 17.31 -5.12 -1.52
CA ILE A 610 17.77 -4.56 -0.28
C ILE A 610 18.33 -5.71 0.57
N ILE A 611 19.59 -5.61 0.96
CA ILE A 611 20.31 -6.66 1.69
C ILE A 611 21.24 -6.05 2.74
N PRO A 612 21.64 -6.79 3.80
CA PRO A 612 22.56 -6.32 4.82
C PRO A 612 23.93 -5.92 4.24
N ASP A 613 24.51 -4.83 4.74
CA ASP A 613 25.83 -4.32 4.33
C ASP A 613 26.98 -5.29 4.64
N THR A 614 26.72 -6.21 5.54
CA THR A 614 27.66 -7.26 5.93
C THR A 614 28.19 -8.06 4.73
N PHE A 615 27.42 -8.11 3.61
CA PHE A 615 27.88 -8.79 2.39
C PHE A 615 29.14 -8.15 1.78
N LEU A 616 29.39 -6.87 2.03
CA LEU A 616 30.56 -6.16 1.51
C LEU A 616 31.87 -6.52 2.24
N ASN A 617 31.78 -6.78 3.55
CA ASN A 617 32.96 -6.75 4.41
C ASN A 617 33.28 -8.06 5.12
N LEU A 618 32.31 -8.99 5.25
CA LEU A 618 32.53 -10.23 5.98
C LEU A 618 33.21 -11.30 5.13
N GLY A 619 34.12 -12.05 5.75
CA GLY A 619 34.87 -13.10 5.05
C GLY A 619 33.97 -14.22 4.49
N PHE A 620 32.94 -14.62 5.22
CA PHE A 620 32.02 -15.68 4.78
C PHE A 620 31.09 -15.25 3.61
N THR A 621 31.02 -13.95 3.30
CA THR A 621 30.27 -13.46 2.14
C THR A 621 31.15 -13.27 0.89
N GLN A 622 32.37 -13.77 0.89
CA GLN A 622 33.27 -13.69 -0.27
C GLN A 622 32.68 -14.40 -1.48
N SER A 623 32.04 -15.56 -1.27
CA SER A 623 31.43 -16.36 -2.34
C SER A 623 30.38 -15.61 -3.15
N ILE A 624 29.51 -14.79 -2.51
CA ILE A 624 28.53 -13.99 -3.23
C ILE A 624 29.17 -12.82 -3.97
N ARG A 625 30.20 -12.17 -3.41
CA ARG A 625 30.92 -11.11 -4.12
C ARG A 625 31.58 -11.63 -5.39
N ASP A 626 32.29 -12.75 -5.28
CA ASP A 626 32.92 -13.42 -6.44
C ASP A 626 31.87 -13.85 -7.45
N TYR A 627 30.74 -14.42 -6.98
CA TYR A 627 29.63 -14.82 -7.84
C TYR A 627 29.07 -13.63 -8.63
N LEU A 628 28.79 -12.51 -7.96
CA LEU A 628 28.24 -11.30 -8.60
C LEU A 628 29.23 -10.69 -9.60
N LEU A 629 30.50 -10.58 -9.24
CA LEU A 629 31.53 -10.03 -10.13
C LEU A 629 31.76 -10.88 -11.40
N CYS A 630 31.55 -12.19 -11.29
CA CYS A 630 31.69 -13.10 -12.43
C CYS A 630 30.43 -13.19 -13.31
N ASN A 631 29.24 -12.96 -12.76
CA ASN A 631 27.98 -13.30 -13.41
C ASN A 631 27.02 -12.10 -13.62
N ALA A 632 27.28 -10.94 -13.02
CA ALA A 632 26.44 -9.77 -13.12
C ALA A 632 27.26 -8.49 -13.35
N LYS A 633 26.67 -7.52 -14.04
CA LYS A 633 27.20 -6.16 -14.10
C LYS A 633 26.54 -5.34 -13.00
N ILE A 634 27.29 -5.06 -11.94
CA ILE A 634 26.83 -4.19 -10.85
C ILE A 634 26.74 -2.76 -11.40
N ARG A 635 25.56 -2.13 -11.36
CA ARG A 635 25.34 -0.77 -11.79
C ARG A 635 25.53 0.21 -10.65
N GLU A 636 25.00 -0.12 -9.50
CA GLU A 636 24.97 0.76 -8.34
C GLU A 636 24.88 -0.03 -7.04
N VAL A 637 25.50 0.49 -5.99
CA VAL A 637 25.37 0.03 -4.60
C VAL A 637 25.11 1.27 -3.74
N VAL A 638 23.93 1.34 -3.12
CA VAL A 638 23.52 2.47 -2.28
C VAL A 638 23.56 2.07 -0.81
N LEU A 639 24.30 2.85 -0.01
CA LEU A 639 24.34 2.71 1.44
C LEU A 639 23.17 3.46 2.07
N LEU A 640 22.34 2.74 2.80
CA LEU A 640 21.21 3.35 3.51
C LEU A 640 21.62 3.77 4.92
N PRO A 641 21.09 4.89 5.45
CA PRO A 641 21.30 5.30 6.84
C PRO A 641 20.80 4.25 7.83
N VAL A 642 21.46 4.17 9.00
CA VAL A 642 21.15 3.15 10.04
C VAL A 642 19.71 3.24 10.56
N ASN A 643 19.08 4.40 10.48
CA ASN A 643 17.74 4.66 10.99
C ASN A 643 16.61 4.37 10.00
N VAL A 644 16.90 3.85 8.82
CA VAL A 644 15.88 3.54 7.79
C VAL A 644 14.89 2.50 8.28
N PHE A 645 15.31 1.58 9.15
CA PHE A 645 14.46 0.56 9.78
C PHE A 645 14.28 0.84 11.28
N SER A 646 14.14 2.08 11.67
CA SER A 646 14.13 2.55 13.07
C SER A 646 12.91 2.11 13.90
N SER A 647 11.86 1.60 13.29
CA SER A 647 10.73 0.99 14.02
C SER A 647 11.06 -0.38 14.63
N ALA A 648 12.18 -0.99 14.28
CA ALA A 648 12.71 -2.16 14.94
C ALA A 648 13.51 -1.73 16.17
N ALA A 649 12.84 -1.63 17.31
CA ALA A 649 13.48 -1.45 18.61
C ALA A 649 14.25 -2.73 19.01
N VAL A 650 15.25 -3.09 18.24
CA VAL A 650 16.24 -4.08 18.66
C VAL A 650 17.61 -3.56 18.30
N CYS A 651 18.40 -3.44 19.32
CA CYS A 651 19.82 -3.28 19.36
C CYS A 651 20.54 -4.17 18.33
N ILE A 652 20.43 -3.85 17.04
CA ILE A 652 21.39 -4.32 16.07
C ILE A 652 22.48 -3.25 16.02
N LYS A 653 23.40 -3.40 16.92
CA LYS A 653 24.70 -2.77 16.79
C LYS A 653 25.24 -3.13 15.42
N ARG A 654 25.17 -2.16 14.49
CA ARG A 654 25.70 -2.21 13.12
C ARG A 654 24.93 -3.10 12.14
N SER A 655 23.86 -2.60 11.57
CA SER A 655 23.46 -3.03 10.23
C SER A 655 23.14 -1.79 9.40
N MET A 656 24.02 -1.44 8.50
CA MET A 656 23.70 -0.58 7.37
C MET A 656 23.06 -1.49 6.30
N SER A 657 21.94 -1.07 5.72
CA SER A 657 21.31 -1.80 4.62
C SER A 657 21.70 -1.18 3.29
N HIS A 658 21.85 -2.00 2.26
CA HIS A 658 22.25 -1.58 0.93
C HIS A 658 21.22 -2.01 -0.07
N SER A 659 20.95 -1.20 -1.06
CA SER A 659 20.25 -1.64 -2.26
C SER A 659 21.27 -1.99 -3.34
N LEU A 660 21.15 -3.19 -3.90
CA LEU A 660 21.99 -3.67 -4.99
C LEU A 660 21.15 -3.72 -6.26
N ILE A 661 21.58 -3.02 -7.29
CA ILE A 661 20.95 -3.03 -8.60
C ILE A 661 21.93 -3.65 -9.58
N GLY A 662 21.55 -4.79 -10.18
CA GLY A 662 22.40 -5.52 -11.12
C GLY A 662 21.69 -5.90 -12.41
N GLN A 663 22.46 -6.12 -13.46
CA GLN A 663 22.00 -6.57 -14.77
C GLN A 663 22.55 -7.96 -15.06
N GLY A 664 21.72 -8.89 -15.54
CA GLY A 664 22.15 -10.23 -15.96
C GLY A 664 23.21 -10.19 -17.06
N ALA A 665 24.25 -11.00 -16.95
CA ALA A 665 25.48 -10.86 -17.71
C ALA A 665 25.35 -11.23 -19.19
N HIS A 666 25.88 -10.37 -20.05
CA HIS A 666 26.57 -10.79 -21.29
C HIS A 666 27.98 -11.28 -20.94
N ARG A 667 28.38 -12.45 -21.47
CA ARG A 667 29.75 -12.93 -21.38
C ARG A 667 30.67 -12.03 -22.21
N ASP A 668 31.12 -10.93 -21.64
CA ASP A 668 32.24 -10.18 -22.20
C ASP A 668 33.40 -10.16 -21.21
N ARG A 669 34.49 -10.85 -21.61
CA ARG A 669 35.71 -11.06 -20.81
C ARG A 669 36.64 -9.86 -20.89
N SER A 670 36.17 -8.65 -20.57
CA SER A 670 37.09 -7.50 -20.48
C SER A 670 36.64 -6.50 -19.45
N MET A 671 37.09 -6.68 -18.22
CA MET A 671 37.18 -5.59 -17.24
C MET A 671 38.50 -5.65 -16.49
N PRO A 672 39.19 -4.52 -16.35
CA PRO A 672 40.41 -4.43 -15.56
C PRO A 672 40.15 -4.46 -14.05
N HIS A 673 41.06 -5.06 -13.33
CA HIS A 673 41.13 -5.23 -11.88
C HIS A 673 41.34 -3.92 -11.08
N THR A 674 40.53 -2.89 -11.28
CA THR A 674 40.79 -1.59 -10.61
C THR A 674 39.49 -0.94 -10.12
N LEU A 675 38.84 -1.53 -9.11
CA LEU A 675 37.81 -0.85 -8.33
C LEU A 675 37.69 -1.41 -6.91
N ILE A 676 38.84 -1.76 -6.28
CA ILE A 676 38.96 -1.94 -4.85
C ILE A 676 40.18 -1.12 -4.42
N GLY A 677 40.01 0.15 -4.30
CA GLY A 677 41.04 1.06 -3.82
C GLY A 677 40.46 2.40 -3.42
N GLY A 678 40.24 2.60 -2.16
CA GLY A 678 40.11 3.95 -1.61
C GLY A 678 38.79 4.31 -0.96
N CYS A 679 38.47 3.74 0.16
CA CYS A 679 37.75 4.49 1.18
C CYS A 679 38.60 4.40 2.49
N ARG A 680 39.60 5.28 2.61
CA ARG A 680 40.19 5.62 3.89
C ARG A 680 39.37 6.75 4.49
N THR A 681 38.98 6.51 5.70
CA THR A 681 38.43 7.39 6.74
C THR A 681 38.91 8.86 6.68
N GLN A 682 37.96 9.77 6.65
CA GLN A 682 37.89 10.94 7.51
C GLN A 682 36.48 11.12 8.00
#